data_922a604def71963f3baa65e8467d8bfc
#
_entry.id   922a604def71963f3baa65e8467d8bfc
#
_cell.length_a   1.000
_cell.length_b   1.000
_cell.length_c   1.000
_cell.angle_alpha   90.00
_cell.angle_beta   90.00
_cell.angle_gamma   90.00
#
_symmetry.space_group_name_H-M   'P 1'
#
loop_
_entity.id
_entity.type
_entity.pdbx_description
1 polymer ?
#
loop_
_entity_poly.entity_id
_entity_poly.type
_entity_poly.pdbx_seq_one_letter_code
_entity_poly.pdbx_strand_id
1 'polypeptide(L)'
;MSQPPTRRRVLSLTAGAAAAPLLASAPPAQAAPAEAAPAAAVPPAQPAWAVRPFALHEVALGGGVFRDKRDLMLDYARAYPADRILAVFRANAGLDTRGARPPGGWETADGNLRGHYGGHFLTLIAQAYADTREPALKSKLDHLVTALGECQQALADHGNPKPSHPGYLAAYPETQFILLESYTTYPTIWAPYYTCHKIMRGLLDAHTLAGNQQALTIAAKMGDWVHSRLGGLPKAQLERMWSIYIAGEYGGMNEVMTDLYALTGREEHLAAARCFDNTTLLDACAENRDILEGKHANQHIPQFTGYLRLSDHTGEERYAAAARNFWGMVAGPRTYALGGTGQGEMFRARGAIAATLDDKNAETCATYNMLKLSRQLFFRDPDPSYMDYYERGLTNHILASRRDAPSTTGPEVTYFVGMGPGVVREYGNTGTCCGGTGMENHTKYQDSIYFRSADGSALYVNLYLASVLHWPERGLVIEQSSDFPADGVRTLTFREGGGPLAVKLRIPSWATAGVTVTVNGTRQGGRAAPGTYLTLNRTWRPGDRIRVSTPYRLRIERALDDPTAQSLFYGPLLLTAQSPEQGFRTFSFYKDFTLRGDLADAVKPASRPLHFTTHDLTLAPFHIGSDTPYHAYFKRSEPVIAFGTTDSGVPNRVGPDGRTFLDTLWDQAPFQNHAHFVRTVRTLARRWLSEDLFTRTEHDRVIKAANDADLRR
;
A
#
# COMPACT_ATOMS: atom_id res chain seq x y z
N MET A 1 -22.03 55.20 32.58
CA MET A 1 -23.01 56.28 32.49
C MET A 1 -23.58 56.29 31.10
N SER A 2 -24.83 55.93 31.07
CA SER A 2 -26.01 56.34 30.27
C SER A 2 -26.02 56.05 28.75
N GLN A 3 -26.83 55.11 28.42
CA GLN A 3 -27.66 54.98 27.20
C GLN A 3 -28.80 56.01 27.20
N PRO A 4 -29.76 55.98 26.26
CA PRO A 4 -29.91 56.13 24.81
C PRO A 4 -30.88 57.29 24.49
N PRO A 5 -31.77 57.43 23.49
CA PRO A 5 -32.57 56.48 22.72
C PRO A 5 -32.95 56.87 21.24
N THR A 6 -33.51 55.86 20.54
CA THR A 6 -34.60 55.78 19.53
C THR A 6 -35.23 57.01 18.89
N ARG A 7 -35.55 56.97 17.54
CA ARG A 7 -36.92 57.00 17.01
C ARG A 7 -37.04 56.81 15.50
N ARG A 8 -38.01 55.97 15.13
CA ARG A 8 -38.65 55.82 13.80
C ARG A 8 -39.25 57.12 13.29
N ARG A 9 -39.34 57.27 11.95
CA ARG A 9 -40.49 57.89 11.28
C ARG A 9 -40.74 57.36 9.89
N VAL A 10 -41.97 56.97 9.61
CA VAL A 10 -42.67 56.62 8.37
C VAL A 10 -43.27 57.90 7.81
N LEU A 11 -43.35 58.02 6.49
CA LEU A 11 -44.34 58.84 5.72
C LEU A 11 -44.04 58.58 4.23
N SER A 12 -44.83 57.90 3.52
CA SER A 12 -46.08 58.10 2.75
C SER A 12 -45.96 58.89 1.42
N LEU A 13 -46.43 58.16 0.40
CA LEU A 13 -46.74 58.48 -1.01
C LEU A 13 -47.15 59.89 -1.32
N THR A 14 -46.70 60.36 -2.51
CA THR A 14 -47.58 61.11 -3.43
C THR A 14 -47.20 60.85 -4.89
N ALA A 15 -48.21 60.62 -5.72
CA ALA A 15 -48.14 60.39 -7.15
C ALA A 15 -48.05 61.72 -7.90
N GLY A 16 -47.26 61.73 -8.98
CA GLY A 16 -47.23 62.83 -9.95
C GLY A 16 -47.07 62.27 -11.37
N ALA A 17 -48.09 62.40 -12.17
CA ALA A 17 -48.13 62.04 -13.61
C ALA A 17 -47.42 63.11 -14.43
N ALA A 18 -46.57 62.74 -15.38
CA ALA A 18 -46.14 63.54 -16.47
C ALA A 18 -45.84 62.67 -17.74
N ALA A 19 -46.23 63.16 -18.87
CA ALA A 19 -46.43 62.54 -20.15
C ALA A 19 -45.18 62.05 -20.86
N ALA A 20 -45.35 60.98 -21.66
CA ALA A 20 -44.40 60.41 -22.57
C ALA A 20 -44.22 61.11 -23.87
N PRO A 21 -43.09 61.03 -24.56
CA PRO A 21 -43.05 61.04 -26.02
C PRO A 21 -42.79 59.64 -26.59
N LEU A 22 -43.55 59.30 -27.63
CA LEU A 22 -43.45 58.13 -28.46
C LEU A 22 -42.05 58.04 -29.09
N LEU A 23 -41.29 56.97 -28.87
CA LEU A 23 -40.16 56.60 -29.69
C LEU A 23 -40.45 55.24 -30.32
N ALA A 24 -40.21 55.14 -31.62
CA ALA A 24 -40.50 54.01 -32.49
C ALA A 24 -39.79 52.72 -32.01
N SER A 25 -40.51 51.61 -31.97
CA SER A 25 -40.05 50.29 -31.73
C SER A 25 -39.20 49.73 -32.84
N ALA A 26 -37.94 49.39 -32.57
CA ALA A 26 -37.11 48.47 -33.36
C ALA A 26 -37.58 47.03 -33.13
N PRO A 27 -37.51 46.14 -34.14
CA PRO A 27 -37.91 44.74 -33.99
C PRO A 27 -36.94 44.02 -33.06
N PRO A 28 -37.42 43.03 -32.28
CA PRO A 28 -36.53 42.26 -31.38
C PRO A 28 -35.56 41.44 -32.20
N ALA A 29 -34.26 41.55 -31.84
CA ALA A 29 -33.24 40.67 -32.34
C ALA A 29 -33.58 39.23 -31.92
N GLN A 30 -33.72 38.33 -32.89
CA GLN A 30 -33.84 36.89 -32.60
C GLN A 30 -32.58 36.45 -31.86
N ALA A 31 -32.76 36.02 -30.60
CA ALA A 31 -31.72 35.30 -29.85
C ALA A 31 -31.39 34.01 -30.63
N ALA A 32 -30.11 33.81 -30.92
CA ALA A 32 -29.62 32.53 -31.42
C ALA A 32 -30.01 31.41 -30.43
N PRO A 33 -30.41 30.24 -30.92
CA PRO A 33 -30.72 29.13 -30.01
C PRO A 33 -29.48 28.84 -29.14
N ALA A 34 -29.66 28.87 -27.83
CA ALA A 34 -28.66 28.41 -26.91
C ALA A 34 -28.35 26.95 -27.26
N GLU A 35 -27.09 26.64 -27.58
CA GLU A 35 -26.64 25.26 -27.72
C GLU A 35 -27.03 24.51 -26.43
N ALA A 36 -27.87 23.50 -26.58
CA ALA A 36 -28.27 22.67 -25.45
C ALA A 36 -27.00 22.06 -24.86
N ALA A 37 -26.73 22.35 -23.58
CA ALA A 37 -25.65 21.69 -22.86
C ALA A 37 -25.81 20.16 -23.05
N PRO A 38 -24.73 19.45 -23.40
CA PRO A 38 -24.82 18.01 -23.60
C PRO A 38 -25.39 17.37 -22.31
N ALA A 39 -26.39 16.49 -22.49
CA ALA A 39 -27.00 15.78 -21.38
C ALA A 39 -25.89 15.16 -20.55
N ALA A 40 -25.90 15.37 -19.22
CA ALA A 40 -24.91 14.76 -18.34
C ALA A 40 -24.93 13.24 -18.55
N ALA A 41 -23.79 12.66 -18.95
CA ALA A 41 -23.66 11.24 -19.13
C ALA A 41 -23.99 10.52 -17.81
N VAL A 42 -24.77 9.45 -17.87
CA VAL A 42 -25.12 8.66 -16.67
C VAL A 42 -23.87 7.88 -16.27
N PRO A 43 -23.38 8.01 -15.04
CA PRO A 43 -22.23 7.22 -14.58
C PRO A 43 -22.48 5.72 -14.78
N PRO A 44 -21.46 4.93 -15.18
CA PRO A 44 -21.62 3.49 -15.39
C PRO A 44 -21.99 2.78 -14.09
N ALA A 45 -22.56 1.57 -14.20
CA ALA A 45 -22.93 0.76 -13.06
C ALA A 45 -21.71 0.50 -12.13
N GLN A 46 -21.99 0.43 -10.84
CA GLN A 46 -20.96 0.10 -9.86
C GLN A 46 -20.38 -1.32 -10.13
N PRO A 47 -19.08 -1.51 -9.98
CA PRO A 47 -18.46 -2.83 -10.16
C PRO A 47 -19.10 -3.92 -9.30
N ALA A 48 -19.20 -5.14 -9.84
CA ALA A 48 -19.71 -6.32 -9.13
C ALA A 48 -18.65 -6.91 -8.17
N TRP A 49 -18.18 -6.09 -7.20
CA TRP A 49 -17.23 -6.56 -6.19
C TRP A 49 -17.91 -7.45 -5.16
N ALA A 50 -17.21 -8.50 -4.72
CA ALA A 50 -17.67 -9.38 -3.65
C ALA A 50 -17.69 -8.69 -2.28
N VAL A 51 -16.75 -7.78 -2.05
CA VAL A 51 -16.70 -6.99 -0.82
C VAL A 51 -16.45 -5.51 -1.13
N ARG A 52 -16.87 -4.64 -0.22
CA ARG A 52 -16.72 -3.20 -0.31
C ARG A 52 -15.98 -2.65 0.91
N PRO A 53 -15.10 -1.66 0.72
CA PRO A 53 -14.43 -0.99 1.82
C PRO A 53 -15.41 -0.09 2.59
N PHE A 54 -15.04 0.25 3.82
CA PHE A 54 -15.59 1.38 4.54
C PHE A 54 -14.86 2.67 4.15
N ALA A 55 -15.54 3.81 4.27
CA ALA A 55 -14.90 5.10 4.10
C ALA A 55 -13.91 5.38 5.24
N LEU A 56 -12.87 6.19 5.00
CA LEU A 56 -11.84 6.47 6.01
C LEU A 56 -12.43 7.00 7.34
N HIS A 57 -13.44 7.86 7.27
CA HIS A 57 -14.08 8.42 8.47
C HIS A 57 -15.02 7.44 9.19
N GLU A 58 -15.39 6.33 8.57
CA GLU A 58 -16.18 5.28 9.20
C GLU A 58 -15.32 4.37 10.09
N VAL A 59 -13.98 4.45 9.96
CA VAL A 59 -13.05 3.65 10.74
C VAL A 59 -12.04 4.57 11.43
N ALA A 60 -12.27 4.85 12.70
CA ALA A 60 -11.35 5.65 13.50
C ALA A 60 -10.23 4.77 14.07
N LEU A 61 -8.96 5.16 13.89
CA LEU A 61 -7.82 4.48 14.52
C LEU A 61 -7.83 4.70 16.03
N GLY A 62 -7.65 3.61 16.79
CA GLY A 62 -7.37 3.62 18.22
C GLY A 62 -5.91 3.99 18.52
N GLY A 63 -5.54 4.01 19.81
CA GLY A 63 -4.16 4.25 20.24
C GLY A 63 -3.18 3.18 19.77
N GLY A 64 -1.89 3.53 19.73
CA GLY A 64 -0.79 2.64 19.37
C GLY A 64 0.04 3.16 18.19
N VAL A 65 1.07 2.42 17.82
CA VAL A 65 2.13 2.86 16.90
C VAL A 65 1.62 3.33 15.53
N PHE A 66 0.54 2.77 15.01
CA PHE A 66 -0.05 3.20 13.74
C PHE A 66 -0.68 4.59 13.86
N ARG A 67 -1.39 4.85 14.95
CA ARG A 67 -1.95 6.17 15.21
C ARG A 67 -0.85 7.20 15.43
N ASP A 68 0.18 6.85 16.19
CA ASP A 68 1.31 7.76 16.44
C ASP A 68 2.01 8.16 15.13
N LYS A 69 2.26 7.20 14.23
CA LYS A 69 2.83 7.47 12.90
C LYS A 69 1.89 8.30 12.01
N ARG A 70 0.57 8.02 12.04
CA ARG A 70 -0.43 8.82 11.35
C ARG A 70 -0.42 10.27 11.85
N ASP A 71 -0.40 10.47 13.15
CA ASP A 71 -0.46 11.80 13.75
C ASP A 71 0.76 12.64 13.39
N LEU A 72 1.97 12.05 13.35
CA LEU A 72 3.18 12.69 12.81
C LEU A 72 3.01 13.13 11.34
N MET A 73 2.32 12.37 10.52
CA MET A 73 2.05 12.74 9.12
C MET A 73 0.95 13.81 9.02
N LEU A 74 -0.06 13.78 9.88
CA LEU A 74 -1.08 14.83 9.96
C LEU A 74 -0.48 16.17 10.37
N ASP A 75 0.50 16.19 11.27
CA ASP A 75 1.22 17.41 11.65
C ASP A 75 1.97 18.02 10.45
N TYR A 76 2.62 17.19 9.65
CA TYR A 76 3.21 17.63 8.38
C TYR A 76 2.13 18.17 7.41
N ALA A 77 1.01 17.46 7.25
CA ALA A 77 -0.10 17.89 6.37
C ALA A 77 -0.69 19.25 6.78
N ARG A 78 -0.82 19.49 8.09
CA ARG A 78 -1.28 20.78 8.64
C ARG A 78 -0.28 21.91 8.43
N ALA A 79 0.98 21.65 8.70
CA ALA A 79 2.01 22.69 8.76
C ALA A 79 2.59 23.07 7.39
N TYR A 80 2.74 22.10 6.46
CA TYR A 80 3.45 22.37 5.20
C TYR A 80 2.71 23.38 4.32
N PRO A 81 3.40 24.45 3.84
CA PRO A 81 2.74 25.53 3.10
C PRO A 81 2.28 25.11 1.71
N ALA A 82 0.98 25.27 1.41
CA ALA A 82 0.37 24.93 0.12
C ALA A 82 1.01 25.68 -1.05
N ASP A 83 1.39 26.95 -0.87
CA ASP A 83 1.96 27.77 -1.95
C ASP A 83 3.32 27.24 -2.43
N ARG A 84 4.08 26.51 -1.60
CA ARG A 84 5.30 25.81 -2.04
C ARG A 84 5.00 24.72 -3.07
N ILE A 85 3.91 23.98 -2.86
CA ILE A 85 3.43 22.95 -3.79
C ILE A 85 3.00 23.62 -5.10
N LEU A 86 2.32 24.75 -5.03
CA LEU A 86 1.78 25.48 -6.18
C LEU A 86 2.83 26.25 -6.98
N ALA A 87 4.02 26.48 -6.41
CA ALA A 87 5.04 27.35 -7.03
C ALA A 87 5.41 26.91 -8.46
N VAL A 88 5.64 25.61 -8.68
CA VAL A 88 6.01 25.06 -10.00
C VAL A 88 4.85 25.14 -11.02
N PHE A 89 3.62 24.98 -10.58
CA PHE A 89 2.42 25.09 -11.44
C PHE A 89 2.17 26.53 -11.85
N ARG A 90 2.21 27.46 -10.90
CA ARG A 90 2.04 28.89 -11.17
C ARG A 90 3.13 29.42 -12.11
N ALA A 91 4.40 29.02 -11.85
CA ALA A 91 5.51 29.41 -12.73
C ALA A 91 5.30 28.94 -14.18
N ASN A 92 4.88 27.67 -14.40
CA ASN A 92 4.57 27.17 -15.74
C ASN A 92 3.38 27.87 -16.40
N ALA A 93 2.40 28.29 -15.60
CA ALA A 93 1.20 28.99 -16.08
C ALA A 93 1.43 30.52 -16.25
N GLY A 94 2.62 31.05 -15.98
CA GLY A 94 2.92 32.47 -16.05
C GLY A 94 2.25 33.30 -14.94
N LEU A 95 1.83 32.64 -13.84
CA LEU A 95 1.18 33.29 -12.69
C LEU A 95 2.19 33.62 -11.59
N ASP A 96 1.86 34.61 -10.75
CA ASP A 96 2.68 34.96 -9.59
C ASP A 96 2.81 33.76 -8.62
N THR A 97 4.04 33.37 -8.33
CA THR A 97 4.38 32.31 -7.38
C THR A 97 4.20 32.73 -5.91
N ARG A 98 3.83 33.99 -5.65
CA ARG A 98 3.70 34.60 -4.32
C ARG A 98 5.02 34.51 -3.49
N GLY A 99 6.15 34.52 -4.19
CA GLY A 99 7.47 34.37 -3.56
C GLY A 99 7.75 33.01 -2.96
N ALA A 100 6.88 32.01 -3.20
CA ALA A 100 7.06 30.67 -2.67
C ALA A 100 8.17 29.90 -3.41
N ARG A 101 9.01 29.20 -2.63
CA ARG A 101 10.04 28.30 -3.15
C ARG A 101 9.47 26.90 -3.31
N PRO A 102 9.77 26.17 -4.42
CA PRO A 102 9.38 24.77 -4.60
C PRO A 102 9.83 23.86 -3.43
N PRO A 103 9.24 22.68 -3.31
CA PRO A 103 9.61 21.70 -2.26
C PRO A 103 11.10 21.31 -2.24
N GLY A 104 11.73 21.23 -3.42
CA GLY A 104 13.07 20.68 -3.60
C GLY A 104 13.03 19.24 -4.13
N GLY A 105 14.14 18.51 -4.07
CA GLY A 105 14.24 17.19 -4.71
C GLY A 105 14.02 17.30 -6.23
N TRP A 106 13.08 16.55 -6.78
CA TRP A 106 12.72 16.61 -8.19
C TRP A 106 11.71 17.72 -8.54
N GLU A 107 11.25 18.46 -7.53
CA GLU A 107 10.32 19.59 -7.65
C GLU A 107 11.06 20.93 -7.82
N THR A 108 12.28 20.95 -8.37
CA THR A 108 13.01 22.15 -8.70
C THR A 108 12.43 22.80 -9.96
N ALA A 109 12.72 24.10 -10.17
CA ALA A 109 12.18 24.86 -11.32
C ALA A 109 12.57 24.31 -12.70
N ASP A 110 13.66 23.55 -12.77
CA ASP A 110 14.21 22.90 -13.96
C ASP A 110 13.99 21.36 -13.96
N GLY A 111 13.44 20.80 -12.89
CA GLY A 111 13.18 19.36 -12.78
C GLY A 111 12.10 18.89 -13.76
N ASN A 112 12.43 17.92 -14.62
CA ASN A 112 11.50 17.39 -15.63
C ASN A 112 10.40 16.47 -15.07
N LEU A 113 10.39 16.20 -13.76
CA LEU A 113 9.34 15.44 -13.06
C LEU A 113 8.50 16.34 -12.11
N ARG A 114 8.77 17.66 -12.08
CA ARG A 114 8.08 18.59 -11.17
C ARG A 114 6.56 18.56 -11.36
N GLY A 115 5.83 18.69 -10.25
CA GLY A 115 4.38 18.63 -10.20
C GLY A 115 3.81 17.29 -9.70
N HIS A 116 4.56 16.18 -9.81
CA HIS A 116 4.09 14.87 -9.31
C HIS A 116 3.85 14.89 -7.79
N TYR A 117 4.75 15.54 -7.03
CA TYR A 117 4.64 15.66 -5.59
C TYR A 117 3.41 16.49 -5.17
N GLY A 118 3.01 17.46 -6.02
CA GLY A 118 1.76 18.21 -5.83
C GLY A 118 0.53 17.33 -5.88
N GLY A 119 0.48 16.37 -6.80
CA GLY A 119 -0.60 15.38 -6.87
C GLY A 119 -0.67 14.51 -5.60
N HIS A 120 0.46 13.97 -5.16
CA HIS A 120 0.56 13.22 -3.90
C HIS A 120 0.16 14.05 -2.68
N PHE A 121 0.59 15.32 -2.62
CA PHE A 121 0.23 16.20 -1.52
C PHE A 121 -1.27 16.49 -1.48
N LEU A 122 -1.92 16.63 -2.63
CA LEU A 122 -3.36 16.78 -2.71
C LEU A 122 -4.10 15.53 -2.20
N THR A 123 -3.61 14.32 -2.54
CA THR A 123 -4.10 13.06 -1.98
C THR A 123 -3.90 13.00 -0.46
N LEU A 124 -2.72 13.39 0.05
CA LEU A 124 -2.46 13.49 1.48
C LEU A 124 -3.52 14.32 2.20
N ILE A 125 -3.77 15.55 1.70
CA ILE A 125 -4.75 16.46 2.33
C ILE A 125 -6.16 15.91 2.23
N ALA A 126 -6.53 15.27 1.10
CA ALA A 126 -7.84 14.64 0.93
C ALA A 126 -8.05 13.48 1.90
N GLN A 127 -7.06 12.61 2.07
CA GLN A 127 -7.09 11.50 3.04
C GLN A 127 -7.13 12.02 4.49
N ALA A 128 -6.29 13.01 4.82
CA ALA A 128 -6.26 13.64 6.13
C ALA A 128 -7.61 14.26 6.50
N TYR A 129 -8.25 14.97 5.57
CA TYR A 129 -9.60 15.50 5.77
C TYR A 129 -10.64 14.38 5.87
N ALA A 130 -10.55 13.36 5.04
CA ALA A 130 -11.48 12.23 5.09
C ALA A 130 -11.44 11.51 6.44
N ASP A 131 -10.26 11.37 7.05
CA ASP A 131 -10.07 10.76 8.37
C ASP A 131 -10.55 11.69 9.51
N THR A 132 -10.11 12.96 9.51
CA THR A 132 -10.25 13.85 10.67
C THR A 132 -11.45 14.79 10.62
N ARG A 133 -11.96 15.09 9.42
CA ARG A 133 -12.98 16.11 9.16
C ARG A 133 -12.58 17.53 9.60
N GLU A 134 -11.29 17.81 9.76
CA GLU A 134 -10.78 19.12 10.16
C GLU A 134 -11.06 20.20 9.10
N PRO A 135 -11.76 21.30 9.42
CA PRO A 135 -12.08 22.37 8.47
C PRO A 135 -10.83 23.03 7.85
N ALA A 136 -9.73 23.12 8.60
CA ALA A 136 -8.48 23.71 8.12
C ALA A 136 -7.87 22.89 6.98
N LEU A 137 -7.93 21.55 7.04
CA LEU A 137 -7.49 20.67 5.95
C LEU A 137 -8.38 20.81 4.72
N LYS A 138 -9.72 20.93 4.93
CA LYS A 138 -10.64 21.22 3.82
C LYS A 138 -10.32 22.53 3.13
N SER A 139 -10.09 23.60 3.89
CA SER A 139 -9.72 24.91 3.34
C SER A 139 -8.41 24.86 2.57
N LYS A 140 -7.40 24.12 3.09
CA LYS A 140 -6.12 23.92 2.39
C LYS A 140 -6.31 23.17 1.07
N LEU A 141 -7.14 22.11 1.07
CA LEU A 141 -7.46 21.35 -0.13
C LEU A 141 -8.17 22.23 -1.17
N ASP A 142 -9.17 23.00 -0.76
CA ASP A 142 -9.93 23.87 -1.64
C ASP A 142 -9.03 24.98 -2.25
N HIS A 143 -8.09 25.53 -1.45
CA HIS A 143 -7.09 26.45 -1.94
C HIS A 143 -6.18 25.83 -3.02
N LEU A 144 -5.68 24.60 -2.79
CA LEU A 144 -4.86 23.87 -3.76
C LEU A 144 -5.64 23.64 -5.07
N VAL A 145 -6.87 23.14 -4.99
CA VAL A 145 -7.70 22.85 -6.14
C VAL A 145 -8.03 24.12 -6.92
N THR A 146 -8.42 25.21 -6.24
CA THR A 146 -8.72 26.51 -6.89
C THR A 146 -7.51 27.02 -7.65
N ALA A 147 -6.33 27.02 -7.03
CA ALA A 147 -5.11 27.49 -7.68
C ALA A 147 -4.69 26.61 -8.87
N LEU A 148 -4.89 25.29 -8.82
CA LEU A 148 -4.66 24.40 -9.96
C LEU A 148 -5.64 24.70 -11.10
N GLY A 149 -6.90 25.02 -10.79
CA GLY A 149 -7.88 25.47 -11.79
C GLY A 149 -7.50 26.80 -12.44
N GLU A 150 -6.99 27.76 -11.67
CA GLU A 150 -6.44 29.02 -12.18
C GLU A 150 -5.25 28.75 -13.11
N CYS A 151 -4.35 27.85 -12.74
CA CYS A 151 -3.21 27.45 -13.59
C CYS A 151 -3.69 26.79 -14.90
N GLN A 152 -4.68 25.90 -14.86
CA GLN A 152 -5.25 25.26 -16.06
C GLN A 152 -5.85 26.30 -17.00
N GLN A 153 -6.61 27.25 -16.46
CA GLN A 153 -7.21 28.31 -17.25
C GLN A 153 -6.16 29.25 -17.87
N ALA A 154 -5.17 29.67 -17.08
CA ALA A 154 -4.10 30.55 -17.58
C ALA A 154 -3.27 29.87 -18.69
N LEU A 155 -3.00 28.58 -18.58
CA LEU A 155 -2.34 27.81 -19.64
C LEU A 155 -3.17 27.77 -20.91
N ALA A 156 -4.48 27.59 -20.80
CA ALA A 156 -5.40 27.59 -21.97
C ALA A 156 -5.46 28.96 -22.66
N ASP A 157 -5.46 30.04 -21.90
CA ASP A 157 -5.63 31.41 -22.42
C ASP A 157 -4.31 31.99 -22.95
N HIS A 158 -3.22 31.83 -22.21
CA HIS A 158 -1.98 32.58 -22.37
C HIS A 158 -0.71 31.72 -22.34
N GLY A 159 -0.83 30.37 -22.31
CA GLY A 159 0.31 29.48 -22.27
C GLY A 159 1.34 29.76 -23.39
N ASN A 160 2.63 29.67 -23.06
CA ASN A 160 3.70 29.86 -24.01
C ASN A 160 4.77 28.74 -23.87
N PRO A 161 4.81 27.75 -24.77
CA PRO A 161 3.88 27.60 -25.94
C PRO A 161 2.45 27.30 -25.48
N LYS A 162 1.48 27.69 -26.29
CA LYS A 162 0.05 27.42 -26.04
C LYS A 162 -0.19 25.90 -26.13
N PRO A 163 -0.85 25.27 -25.14
CA PRO A 163 -1.18 23.85 -25.20
C PRO A 163 -2.11 23.51 -26.38
N SER A 164 -2.00 22.29 -26.88
CA SER A 164 -2.83 21.76 -27.96
C SER A 164 -4.31 21.66 -27.61
N HIS A 165 -4.64 21.59 -26.32
CA HIS A 165 -6.00 21.51 -25.80
C HIS A 165 -6.14 22.27 -24.47
N PRO A 166 -7.25 22.98 -24.24
CA PRO A 166 -7.46 23.84 -23.06
C PRO A 166 -7.51 23.05 -21.71
N GLY A 167 -7.64 21.70 -21.76
CA GLY A 167 -7.63 20.85 -20.57
C GLY A 167 -6.24 20.53 -20.02
N TYR A 168 -5.17 20.96 -20.70
CA TYR A 168 -3.82 20.73 -20.24
C TYR A 168 -3.53 21.34 -18.85
N LEU A 169 -2.93 20.54 -17.94
CA LEU A 169 -2.42 21.01 -16.66
C LEU A 169 -1.19 20.19 -16.26
N ALA A 170 -0.05 20.86 -16.16
CA ALA A 170 1.19 20.31 -15.61
C ALA A 170 2.06 21.45 -15.05
N ALA A 171 3.15 21.12 -14.37
CA ALA A 171 4.12 22.08 -13.89
C ALA A 171 5.27 22.36 -14.90
N TYR A 172 5.17 21.85 -16.12
CA TYR A 172 6.12 22.05 -17.23
C TYR A 172 5.34 22.15 -18.57
N PRO A 173 5.98 22.67 -19.63
CA PRO A 173 5.31 22.80 -20.93
C PRO A 173 4.89 21.45 -21.54
N GLU A 174 3.83 21.46 -22.36
CA GLU A 174 3.34 20.27 -23.08
C GLU A 174 4.38 19.63 -24.00
N THR A 175 5.44 20.33 -24.33
CA THR A 175 6.56 19.82 -25.12
C THR A 175 7.17 18.53 -24.59
N GLN A 176 7.10 18.26 -23.29
CA GLN A 176 7.54 17.00 -22.70
C GLN A 176 6.79 15.78 -23.28
N PHE A 177 5.49 15.94 -23.52
CA PHE A 177 4.62 14.91 -24.11
C PHE A 177 4.87 14.78 -25.61
N ILE A 178 5.03 15.90 -26.34
CA ILE A 178 5.35 15.92 -27.78
C ILE A 178 6.69 15.20 -28.04
N LEU A 179 7.68 15.44 -27.16
CA LEU A 179 8.98 14.77 -27.27
C LEU A 179 8.87 13.27 -27.00
N LEU A 180 8.02 12.81 -26.06
CA LEU A 180 7.76 11.40 -25.85
C LEU A 180 7.12 10.74 -27.08
N GLU A 181 6.16 11.40 -27.71
CA GLU A 181 5.54 10.94 -28.96
C GLU A 181 6.55 10.83 -30.11
N SER A 182 7.63 11.59 -30.04
CA SER A 182 8.79 11.51 -30.95
C SER A 182 9.89 10.56 -30.45
N TYR A 183 9.59 9.76 -29.43
CA TYR A 183 10.50 8.73 -28.84
C TYR A 183 11.77 9.28 -28.19
N THR A 184 11.72 10.50 -27.68
CA THR A 184 12.81 11.08 -26.90
C THR A 184 12.99 10.30 -25.58
N THR A 185 14.24 10.19 -25.14
CA THR A 185 14.62 9.42 -23.97
C THR A 185 15.00 10.32 -22.79
N TYR A 186 15.13 9.72 -21.59
CA TYR A 186 15.75 10.34 -20.44
C TYR A 186 17.26 10.64 -20.74
N PRO A 187 17.86 11.75 -20.27
CA PRO A 187 17.29 12.75 -19.34
C PRO A 187 16.60 13.94 -20.00
N THR A 188 16.44 14.00 -21.32
CA THR A 188 15.82 15.12 -22.02
C THR A 188 14.36 15.30 -21.58
N ILE A 189 13.64 14.19 -21.40
CA ILE A 189 12.31 14.14 -20.79
C ILE A 189 12.29 13.12 -19.66
N TRP A 190 11.37 13.31 -18.70
CA TRP A 190 11.26 12.41 -17.56
C TRP A 190 9.79 12.09 -17.22
N ALA A 191 9.31 10.94 -17.69
CA ALA A 191 8.02 10.32 -17.34
C ALA A 191 6.82 11.31 -17.30
N PRO A 192 6.50 12.02 -18.39
CA PRO A 192 5.47 13.05 -18.34
C PRO A 192 4.09 12.51 -17.95
N TYR A 193 3.71 11.31 -18.41
CA TYR A 193 2.43 10.70 -18.01
C TYR A 193 2.41 10.19 -16.57
N TYR A 194 3.55 9.85 -15.97
CA TYR A 194 3.63 9.58 -14.54
C TYR A 194 3.25 10.82 -13.71
N THR A 195 3.79 11.99 -14.05
CA THR A 195 3.42 13.26 -13.40
C THR A 195 1.93 13.58 -13.61
N CYS A 196 1.43 13.42 -14.84
CA CYS A 196 0.01 13.59 -15.16
C CYS A 196 -0.87 12.68 -14.30
N HIS A 197 -0.50 11.38 -14.16
CA HIS A 197 -1.20 10.45 -13.28
C HIS A 197 -1.33 10.97 -11.84
N LYS A 198 -0.22 11.47 -11.27
CA LYS A 198 -0.24 11.94 -9.87
C LYS A 198 -1.13 13.15 -9.68
N ILE A 199 -1.08 14.12 -10.58
CA ILE A 199 -1.95 15.29 -10.55
C ILE A 199 -3.42 14.88 -10.66
N MET A 200 -3.76 14.05 -11.64
CA MET A 200 -5.14 13.55 -11.82
C MET A 200 -5.60 12.74 -10.62
N ARG A 201 -4.75 11.85 -10.06
CA ARG A 201 -5.11 11.07 -8.87
C ARG A 201 -5.43 11.98 -7.69
N GLY A 202 -4.60 12.98 -7.42
CA GLY A 202 -4.86 13.96 -6.36
C GLY A 202 -6.17 14.71 -6.53
N LEU A 203 -6.51 15.11 -7.77
CA LEU A 203 -7.79 15.77 -8.08
C LEU A 203 -8.99 14.82 -7.88
N LEU A 204 -8.88 13.55 -8.31
CA LEU A 204 -9.95 12.58 -8.08
C LEU A 204 -10.13 12.27 -6.61
N ASP A 205 -9.05 12.20 -5.83
CA ASP A 205 -9.12 12.01 -4.38
C ASP A 205 -9.72 13.24 -3.67
N ALA A 206 -9.39 14.46 -4.12
CA ALA A 206 -10.02 15.68 -3.63
C ALA A 206 -11.55 15.68 -3.87
N HIS A 207 -11.99 15.13 -4.99
CA HIS A 207 -13.42 14.95 -5.27
C HIS A 207 -14.03 13.84 -4.42
N THR A 208 -13.48 12.63 -4.47
CA THR A 208 -14.11 11.43 -3.89
C THR A 208 -14.03 11.38 -2.36
N LEU A 209 -12.95 11.89 -1.77
CA LEU A 209 -12.72 11.86 -0.33
C LEU A 209 -13.17 13.15 0.38
N ALA A 210 -13.14 14.29 -0.31
CA ALA A 210 -13.44 15.59 0.29
C ALA A 210 -14.61 16.34 -0.38
N GLY A 211 -15.26 15.76 -1.39
CA GLY A 211 -16.45 16.32 -2.04
C GLY A 211 -16.18 17.56 -2.87
N ASN A 212 -14.94 17.83 -3.32
CA ASN A 212 -14.62 19.01 -4.10
C ASN A 212 -15.01 18.83 -5.56
N GLN A 213 -16.09 19.48 -6.01
CA GLN A 213 -16.62 19.36 -7.35
C GLN A 213 -15.73 20.02 -8.41
N GLN A 214 -15.01 21.10 -8.06
CA GLN A 214 -14.08 21.76 -8.96
C GLN A 214 -12.93 20.83 -9.37
N ALA A 215 -12.46 19.99 -8.44
CA ALA A 215 -11.41 19.01 -8.71
C ALA A 215 -11.82 18.00 -9.81
N LEU A 216 -13.07 17.50 -9.78
CA LEU A 216 -13.58 16.64 -10.85
C LEU A 216 -13.64 17.39 -12.20
N THR A 217 -14.06 18.65 -12.19
CA THR A 217 -14.11 19.47 -13.41
C THR A 217 -12.72 19.66 -14.02
N ILE A 218 -11.69 19.95 -13.22
CA ILE A 218 -10.30 20.07 -13.67
C ILE A 218 -9.80 18.73 -14.22
N ALA A 219 -10.03 17.63 -13.49
CA ALA A 219 -9.62 16.28 -13.90
C ALA A 219 -10.31 15.84 -15.19
N ALA A 220 -11.60 16.17 -15.39
CA ALA A 220 -12.33 15.85 -16.61
C ALA A 220 -11.72 16.56 -17.83
N LYS A 221 -11.41 17.85 -17.72
CA LYS A 221 -10.69 18.60 -18.75
C LYS A 221 -9.31 18.01 -19.05
N MET A 222 -8.57 17.55 -18.00
CA MET A 222 -7.30 16.84 -18.23
C MET A 222 -7.52 15.53 -18.98
N GLY A 223 -8.58 14.78 -18.65
CA GLY A 223 -8.95 13.55 -19.37
C GLY A 223 -9.25 13.80 -20.85
N ASP A 224 -9.95 14.89 -21.16
CA ASP A 224 -10.20 15.34 -22.55
C ASP A 224 -8.89 15.64 -23.28
N TRP A 225 -7.98 16.33 -22.62
CA TRP A 225 -6.66 16.60 -23.18
C TRP A 225 -5.89 15.29 -23.42
N VAL A 226 -5.87 14.34 -22.47
CA VAL A 226 -5.21 13.02 -22.66
C VAL A 226 -5.79 12.30 -23.87
N HIS A 227 -7.12 12.24 -23.97
CA HIS A 227 -7.78 11.61 -25.12
C HIS A 227 -7.44 12.31 -26.45
N SER A 228 -7.42 13.64 -26.48
CA SER A 228 -7.08 14.40 -27.69
C SER A 228 -5.65 14.12 -28.19
N ARG A 229 -4.73 13.78 -27.28
CA ARG A 229 -3.34 13.44 -27.63
C ARG A 229 -3.18 11.99 -28.07
N LEU A 230 -3.75 11.06 -27.33
CA LEU A 230 -3.47 9.62 -27.47
C LEU A 230 -4.50 8.87 -28.32
N GLY A 231 -5.75 9.33 -28.33
CA GLY A 231 -6.87 8.60 -28.94
C GLY A 231 -6.75 8.39 -30.46
N GLY A 232 -5.99 9.23 -31.15
CA GLY A 232 -5.71 9.09 -32.58
C GLY A 232 -4.38 8.41 -32.93
N LEU A 233 -3.54 8.07 -31.94
CA LEU A 233 -2.23 7.47 -32.19
C LEU A 233 -2.32 5.98 -32.54
N PRO A 234 -1.53 5.50 -33.51
CA PRO A 234 -1.45 4.07 -33.80
C PRO A 234 -1.00 3.26 -32.57
N LYS A 235 -1.57 2.07 -32.35
CA LYS A 235 -1.20 1.19 -31.25
C LYS A 235 0.31 0.91 -31.19
N ALA A 236 0.96 0.68 -32.32
CA ALA A 236 2.41 0.44 -32.38
C ALA A 236 3.22 1.67 -31.90
N GLN A 237 2.72 2.89 -32.08
CA GLN A 237 3.38 4.09 -31.56
C GLN A 237 3.24 4.15 -30.03
N LEU A 238 2.05 3.89 -29.50
CA LEU A 238 1.80 3.83 -28.06
C LEU A 238 2.70 2.77 -27.38
N GLU A 239 2.73 1.56 -27.91
CA GLU A 239 3.58 0.47 -27.40
C GLU A 239 5.07 0.87 -27.39
N ARG A 240 5.54 1.53 -28.44
CA ARG A 240 6.91 2.03 -28.50
C ARG A 240 7.17 3.10 -27.45
N MET A 241 6.23 4.04 -27.24
CA MET A 241 6.35 5.06 -26.20
C MET A 241 6.47 4.41 -24.80
N TRP A 242 5.61 3.45 -24.49
CA TRP A 242 5.61 2.78 -23.18
C TRP A 242 6.78 1.83 -22.96
N SER A 243 7.49 1.43 -24.01
CA SER A 243 8.71 0.63 -23.92
C SER A 243 9.97 1.45 -23.59
N ILE A 244 9.91 2.78 -23.67
CA ILE A 244 11.07 3.65 -23.39
C ILE A 244 11.29 3.70 -21.87
N TYR A 245 12.45 3.19 -21.43
CA TYR A 245 12.83 3.18 -20.03
C TYR A 245 12.85 4.60 -19.44
N ILE A 246 12.34 4.77 -18.26
CA ILE A 246 12.10 6.05 -17.54
C ILE A 246 11.14 6.98 -18.31
N ALA A 247 11.48 7.43 -19.52
CA ALA A 247 10.70 8.44 -20.24
C ALA A 247 9.26 7.98 -20.56
N GLY A 248 9.07 6.71 -20.84
CA GLY A 248 7.76 6.10 -21.12
C GLY A 248 6.97 5.66 -19.89
N GLU A 249 7.44 5.95 -18.69
CA GLU A 249 6.69 5.64 -17.47
C GLU A 249 5.38 6.43 -17.38
N TYR A 250 4.28 5.73 -17.12
CA TYR A 250 2.96 6.37 -16.98
C TYR A 250 2.26 6.04 -15.66
N GLY A 251 2.90 5.23 -14.78
CA GLY A 251 2.31 4.86 -13.49
C GLY A 251 0.96 4.17 -13.65
N GLY A 252 -0.07 4.70 -13.01
CA GLY A 252 -1.45 4.22 -13.07
C GLY A 252 -2.36 5.10 -13.94
N MET A 253 -1.90 5.60 -15.09
CA MET A 253 -2.76 6.39 -15.98
C MET A 253 -4.01 5.62 -16.43
N ASN A 254 -3.90 4.33 -16.71
CA ASN A 254 -5.05 3.47 -17.01
C ASN A 254 -6.03 3.39 -15.83
N GLU A 255 -5.56 3.42 -14.57
CA GLU A 255 -6.44 3.46 -13.40
C GLU A 255 -7.18 4.79 -13.29
N VAL A 256 -6.45 5.92 -13.30
CA VAL A 256 -7.10 7.22 -13.06
C VAL A 256 -8.04 7.61 -14.21
N MET A 257 -7.72 7.23 -15.45
CA MET A 257 -8.63 7.44 -16.59
C MET A 257 -9.89 6.58 -16.51
N THR A 258 -9.78 5.33 -16.03
CA THR A 258 -10.94 4.46 -15.80
C THR A 258 -11.79 4.96 -14.61
N ASP A 259 -11.15 5.43 -13.52
CA ASP A 259 -11.88 6.04 -12.41
C ASP A 259 -12.59 7.33 -12.83
N LEU A 260 -11.98 8.11 -13.71
CA LEU A 260 -12.60 9.31 -14.27
C LEU A 260 -13.80 8.94 -15.15
N TYR A 261 -13.70 7.89 -15.98
CA TYR A 261 -14.84 7.33 -16.71
C TYR A 261 -15.98 6.93 -15.75
N ALA A 262 -15.65 6.23 -14.65
CA ALA A 262 -16.63 5.81 -13.66
C ALA A 262 -17.39 6.99 -13.01
N LEU A 263 -16.76 8.16 -12.93
CA LEU A 263 -17.35 9.37 -12.36
C LEU A 263 -18.10 10.23 -13.38
N THR A 264 -17.68 10.22 -14.65
CA THR A 264 -18.20 11.11 -15.68
C THR A 264 -19.12 10.42 -16.70
N GLY A 265 -19.02 9.11 -16.85
CA GLY A 265 -19.72 8.35 -17.89
C GLY A 265 -19.26 8.63 -19.32
N ARG A 266 -18.11 9.31 -19.50
CA ARG A 266 -17.63 9.74 -20.81
C ARG A 266 -16.73 8.67 -21.44
N GLU A 267 -17.17 8.09 -22.56
CA GLU A 267 -16.47 7.01 -23.26
C GLU A 267 -15.05 7.38 -23.72
N GLU A 268 -14.79 8.65 -24.00
CA GLU A 268 -13.47 9.16 -24.34
C GLU A 268 -12.44 8.92 -23.23
N HIS A 269 -12.88 8.96 -21.96
CA HIS A 269 -12.00 8.68 -20.83
C HIS A 269 -11.64 7.19 -20.74
N LEU A 270 -12.60 6.29 -21.04
CA LEU A 270 -12.34 4.85 -21.11
C LEU A 270 -11.46 4.51 -22.32
N ALA A 271 -11.71 5.15 -23.48
CA ALA A 271 -10.85 4.98 -24.65
C ALA A 271 -9.42 5.43 -24.37
N ALA A 272 -9.24 6.56 -23.70
CA ALA A 272 -7.92 7.04 -23.29
C ALA A 272 -7.23 6.09 -22.26
N ALA A 273 -7.98 5.47 -21.32
CA ALA A 273 -7.44 4.47 -20.41
C ALA A 273 -6.80 3.29 -21.17
N ARG A 274 -7.43 2.82 -22.25
CA ARG A 274 -6.92 1.73 -23.10
C ARG A 274 -5.67 2.11 -23.90
N CYS A 275 -5.39 3.40 -24.11
CA CYS A 275 -4.16 3.85 -24.74
C CYS A 275 -2.91 3.52 -23.88
N PHE A 276 -3.08 3.22 -22.59
CA PHE A 276 -2.02 2.85 -21.68
C PHE A 276 -1.89 1.31 -21.50
N ASP A 277 -2.37 0.52 -22.43
CA ASP A 277 -2.12 -0.92 -22.44
C ASP A 277 -0.66 -1.20 -22.82
N ASN A 278 0.12 -1.72 -21.88
CA ASN A 278 1.43 -2.31 -22.13
C ASN A 278 1.22 -3.75 -22.61
N THR A 279 0.88 -3.93 -23.89
CA THR A 279 0.38 -5.20 -24.44
C THR A 279 1.32 -6.36 -24.17
N THR A 280 2.63 -6.16 -24.36
CA THR A 280 3.64 -7.21 -24.14
C THR A 280 3.59 -7.74 -22.70
N LEU A 281 3.52 -6.85 -21.72
CA LEU A 281 3.48 -7.24 -20.30
C LEU A 281 2.10 -7.76 -19.90
N LEU A 282 1.04 -7.10 -20.37
CA LEU A 282 -0.35 -7.48 -20.10
C LEU A 282 -0.63 -8.91 -20.56
N ASP A 283 -0.30 -9.24 -21.81
CA ASP A 283 -0.57 -10.55 -22.39
C ASP A 283 0.29 -11.63 -21.74
N ALA A 284 1.58 -11.36 -21.49
CA ALA A 284 2.45 -12.30 -20.78
C ALA A 284 1.89 -12.62 -19.38
N CYS A 285 1.46 -11.61 -18.62
CA CYS A 285 0.90 -11.84 -17.30
C CYS A 285 -0.49 -12.51 -17.36
N ALA A 286 -1.32 -12.17 -18.35
CA ALA A 286 -2.61 -12.86 -18.54
C ALA A 286 -2.44 -14.37 -18.82
N GLU A 287 -1.39 -14.73 -19.55
CA GLU A 287 -0.97 -16.11 -19.82
C GLU A 287 -0.19 -16.76 -18.66
N ASN A 288 -0.03 -16.08 -17.53
CA ASN A 288 0.81 -16.51 -16.41
C ASN A 288 2.29 -16.76 -16.79
N ARG A 289 2.80 -16.01 -17.73
CA ARG A 289 4.20 -16.06 -18.20
C ARG A 289 4.99 -14.94 -17.53
N ASP A 290 5.96 -15.32 -16.71
CA ASP A 290 6.79 -14.40 -15.92
C ASP A 290 7.92 -13.80 -16.77
N ILE A 291 7.80 -12.51 -17.07
CA ILE A 291 8.79 -11.71 -17.80
C ILE A 291 9.25 -10.48 -17.00
N LEU A 292 9.18 -10.55 -15.67
CA LEU A 292 9.39 -9.38 -14.79
C LEU A 292 10.84 -9.03 -14.57
N GLU A 293 11.77 -9.98 -14.68
CA GLU A 293 13.19 -9.73 -14.46
C GLU A 293 13.70 -8.57 -15.29
N GLY A 294 14.43 -7.65 -14.64
CA GLY A 294 14.98 -6.44 -15.26
C GLY A 294 13.98 -5.33 -15.57
N LYS A 295 12.70 -5.48 -15.21
CA LYS A 295 11.70 -4.41 -15.32
C LYS A 295 11.68 -3.57 -14.05
N HIS A 296 11.50 -2.26 -14.21
CA HIS A 296 11.35 -1.32 -13.11
C HIS A 296 10.07 -1.62 -12.31
N ALA A 297 10.22 -1.99 -11.03
CA ALA A 297 9.10 -2.49 -10.23
C ALA A 297 7.99 -1.44 -10.08
N ASN A 298 8.33 -0.25 -9.60
CA ASN A 298 7.36 0.80 -9.34
C ASN A 298 6.67 1.31 -10.62
N GLN A 299 7.33 1.28 -11.78
CA GLN A 299 6.73 1.65 -13.06
C GLN A 299 5.62 0.70 -13.47
N HIS A 300 5.78 -0.61 -13.20
CA HIS A 300 4.89 -1.63 -13.75
C HIS A 300 3.78 -2.05 -12.79
N ILE A 301 4.00 -2.04 -11.47
CA ILE A 301 2.99 -2.46 -10.48
C ILE A 301 1.66 -1.68 -10.63
N PRO A 302 1.66 -0.33 -10.74
CA PRO A 302 0.39 0.42 -10.80
C PRO A 302 -0.45 0.15 -12.06
N GLN A 303 0.17 -0.33 -13.15
CA GLN A 303 -0.55 -0.72 -14.37
C GLN A 303 -1.59 -1.81 -14.07
N PHE A 304 -1.26 -2.77 -13.19
CA PHE A 304 -2.15 -3.90 -12.84
C PHE A 304 -3.33 -3.47 -11.97
N THR A 305 -3.19 -2.41 -11.17
CA THR A 305 -4.34 -1.78 -10.51
C THR A 305 -5.29 -1.19 -11.56
N GLY A 306 -4.75 -0.52 -12.57
CA GLY A 306 -5.53 0.00 -13.70
C GLY A 306 -6.19 -1.11 -14.54
N TYR A 307 -5.51 -2.22 -14.77
CA TYR A 307 -6.11 -3.38 -15.46
C TYR A 307 -7.29 -3.95 -14.68
N LEU A 308 -7.24 -4.03 -13.36
CA LEU A 308 -8.41 -4.42 -12.57
C LEU A 308 -9.57 -3.44 -12.75
N ARG A 309 -9.29 -2.13 -12.80
CA ARG A 309 -10.33 -1.12 -13.03
C ARG A 309 -10.93 -1.23 -14.45
N LEU A 310 -10.08 -1.46 -15.45
CA LEU A 310 -10.55 -1.72 -16.82
C LEU A 310 -11.43 -2.96 -16.87
N SER A 311 -11.03 -4.08 -16.24
CA SER A 311 -11.85 -5.30 -16.15
C SER A 311 -13.23 -5.04 -15.53
N ASP A 312 -13.29 -4.19 -14.48
CA ASP A 312 -14.56 -3.84 -13.80
C ASP A 312 -15.58 -3.20 -14.74
N HIS A 313 -15.13 -2.43 -15.71
CA HIS A 313 -16.00 -1.64 -16.59
C HIS A 313 -16.14 -2.20 -18.00
N THR A 314 -15.21 -3.06 -18.44
CA THR A 314 -15.25 -3.67 -19.76
C THR A 314 -15.71 -5.15 -19.74
N GLY A 315 -15.61 -5.81 -18.58
CA GLY A 315 -15.85 -7.24 -18.45
C GLY A 315 -14.75 -8.12 -19.07
N GLU A 316 -13.65 -7.55 -19.55
CA GLU A 316 -12.58 -8.33 -20.16
C GLU A 316 -11.75 -9.05 -19.09
N GLU A 317 -11.90 -10.38 -19.02
CA GLU A 317 -11.22 -11.23 -18.03
C GLU A 317 -9.70 -11.22 -18.17
N ARG A 318 -9.15 -10.97 -19.34
CA ARG A 318 -7.71 -10.89 -19.60
C ARG A 318 -7.01 -9.87 -18.68
N TYR A 319 -7.65 -8.73 -18.39
CA TYR A 319 -7.12 -7.72 -17.47
C TYR A 319 -7.07 -8.21 -16.02
N ALA A 320 -8.14 -8.87 -15.56
CA ALA A 320 -8.19 -9.42 -14.20
C ALA A 320 -7.22 -10.59 -14.03
N ALA A 321 -7.12 -11.47 -15.03
CA ALA A 321 -6.16 -12.57 -15.04
C ALA A 321 -4.72 -12.07 -14.96
N ALA A 322 -4.37 -11.05 -15.76
CA ALA A 322 -3.04 -10.45 -15.73
C ALA A 322 -2.70 -9.91 -14.32
N ALA A 323 -3.63 -9.22 -13.67
CA ALA A 323 -3.40 -8.65 -12.35
C ALA A 323 -3.23 -9.71 -11.26
N ARG A 324 -4.05 -10.77 -11.26
CA ARG A 324 -3.92 -11.91 -10.33
C ARG A 324 -2.58 -12.63 -10.51
N ASN A 325 -2.24 -12.95 -11.74
CA ASN A 325 -0.99 -13.67 -12.05
C ASN A 325 0.24 -12.83 -11.70
N PHE A 326 0.25 -11.56 -12.07
CA PHE A 326 1.32 -10.62 -11.71
C PHE A 326 1.51 -10.55 -10.18
N TRP A 327 0.42 -10.43 -9.42
CA TRP A 327 0.51 -10.42 -7.96
C TRP A 327 1.18 -11.70 -7.45
N GLY A 328 0.82 -12.87 -7.97
CA GLY A 328 1.45 -14.15 -7.62
C GLY A 328 2.92 -14.27 -8.02
N MET A 329 3.34 -13.58 -9.09
CA MET A 329 4.75 -13.51 -9.52
C MET A 329 5.61 -12.66 -8.57
N VAL A 330 5.00 -11.75 -7.79
CA VAL A 330 5.70 -10.83 -6.90
C VAL A 330 5.55 -11.20 -5.44
N ALA A 331 4.33 -11.42 -4.95
CA ALA A 331 3.98 -11.50 -3.52
C ALA A 331 4.60 -12.68 -2.75
N GLY A 332 5.12 -13.67 -3.42
CA GLY A 332 5.89 -14.77 -2.80
C GLY A 332 7.34 -14.75 -3.26
N PRO A 333 7.59 -15.03 -4.55
CA PRO A 333 8.94 -15.32 -5.01
C PRO A 333 9.86 -14.11 -5.15
N ARG A 334 9.36 -12.87 -5.06
CA ARG A 334 10.16 -11.64 -5.14
C ARG A 334 10.01 -10.72 -3.94
N THR A 335 9.52 -11.26 -2.82
CA THR A 335 9.23 -10.47 -1.61
C THR A 335 10.29 -10.73 -0.55
N TYR A 336 10.96 -9.67 -0.10
CA TYR A 336 11.86 -9.71 1.05
C TYR A 336 11.08 -9.91 2.37
N ALA A 337 11.78 -10.27 3.43
CA ALA A 337 11.19 -10.54 4.73
C ALA A 337 10.27 -9.43 5.25
N LEU A 338 10.60 -8.16 4.99
CA LEU A 338 9.77 -7.01 5.38
C LEU A 338 8.46 -6.88 4.57
N GLY A 339 8.31 -7.58 3.46
CA GLY A 339 7.13 -7.47 2.58
C GLY A 339 7.32 -6.60 1.34
N GLY A 340 8.48 -5.96 1.17
CA GLY A 340 8.82 -5.18 -0.02
C GLY A 340 9.48 -6.01 -1.12
N THR A 341 9.60 -5.43 -2.31
CA THR A 341 10.16 -6.07 -3.51
C THR A 341 11.11 -5.12 -4.26
N GLY A 342 11.92 -5.68 -5.13
CA GLY A 342 12.85 -4.95 -5.99
C GLY A 342 14.19 -4.63 -5.33
N GLN A 343 15.25 -4.56 -6.14
CA GLN A 343 16.58 -4.11 -5.76
C GLN A 343 17.08 -3.13 -6.81
N GLY A 344 17.52 -1.91 -6.38
CA GLY A 344 17.83 -0.82 -7.29
C GLY A 344 16.66 -0.54 -8.24
N GLU A 345 15.44 -0.46 -7.73
CA GLU A 345 14.17 -0.23 -8.43
C GLU A 345 13.70 -1.39 -9.34
N MET A 346 14.54 -2.41 -9.61
CA MET A 346 14.24 -3.46 -10.58
C MET A 346 13.72 -4.74 -9.93
N PHE A 347 12.79 -5.39 -10.60
CA PHE A 347 12.51 -6.79 -10.31
C PHE A 347 13.74 -7.63 -10.66
N ARG A 348 14.14 -8.50 -9.75
CA ARG A 348 15.20 -9.47 -9.98
C ARG A 348 14.61 -10.82 -10.40
N ALA A 349 15.49 -11.75 -10.73
CA ALA A 349 15.09 -13.11 -11.10
C ALA A 349 14.14 -13.69 -10.07
N ARG A 350 13.24 -14.58 -10.50
CA ARG A 350 12.31 -15.26 -9.61
C ARG A 350 13.05 -16.05 -8.54
N GLY A 351 12.78 -15.76 -7.28
CA GLY A 351 13.42 -16.42 -6.13
C GLY A 351 14.73 -15.78 -5.67
N ALA A 352 15.32 -14.84 -6.42
CA ALA A 352 16.57 -14.17 -6.04
C ALA A 352 16.32 -13.20 -4.87
N ILE A 353 16.49 -13.68 -3.66
CA ILE A 353 16.37 -12.93 -2.41
C ILE A 353 17.74 -12.69 -1.79
N ALA A 354 18.45 -13.76 -1.37
CA ALA A 354 19.75 -13.65 -0.69
C ALA A 354 20.83 -13.05 -1.60
N ALA A 355 20.82 -13.35 -2.88
CA ALA A 355 21.75 -12.83 -3.88
C ALA A 355 21.61 -11.32 -4.14
N THR A 356 20.55 -10.69 -3.64
CA THR A 356 20.21 -9.29 -3.95
C THR A 356 20.15 -8.39 -2.71
N LEU A 357 20.57 -8.91 -1.53
CA LEU A 357 20.51 -8.14 -0.28
C LEU A 357 21.61 -7.07 -0.25
N ASP A 358 21.20 -5.80 -0.25
CA ASP A 358 22.08 -4.63 -0.21
C ASP A 358 21.38 -3.42 0.48
N ASP A 359 21.86 -2.20 0.20
CA ASP A 359 21.30 -0.94 0.71
C ASP A 359 20.12 -0.39 -0.12
N LYS A 360 19.84 -0.97 -1.30
CA LYS A 360 18.82 -0.48 -2.27
C LYS A 360 17.68 -1.47 -2.49
N ASN A 361 17.34 -2.24 -1.47
CA ASN A 361 16.19 -3.13 -1.53
C ASN A 361 14.89 -2.37 -1.27
N ALA A 362 13.78 -2.97 -1.66
CA ALA A 362 12.44 -2.62 -1.24
C ALA A 362 12.13 -1.12 -1.32
N GLU A 363 11.97 -0.62 -2.55
CA GLU A 363 11.46 0.75 -2.78
C GLU A 363 10.09 0.93 -2.13
N THR A 364 9.90 2.01 -1.36
CA THR A 364 8.65 2.28 -0.63
C THR A 364 7.46 2.43 -1.56
N CYS A 365 7.64 3.04 -2.76
CA CYS A 365 6.59 3.14 -3.78
C CYS A 365 6.13 1.78 -4.30
N ALA A 366 7.07 0.84 -4.52
CA ALA A 366 6.73 -0.49 -5.00
C ALA A 366 5.84 -1.22 -3.98
N THR A 367 6.17 -1.13 -2.69
CA THR A 367 5.33 -1.71 -1.63
C THR A 367 3.98 -1.01 -1.52
N TYR A 368 3.92 0.34 -1.58
CA TYR A 368 2.65 1.07 -1.63
C TYR A 368 1.72 0.54 -2.73
N ASN A 369 2.25 0.39 -3.96
CA ASN A 369 1.47 -0.08 -5.09
C ASN A 369 1.08 -1.56 -4.98
N MET A 370 1.93 -2.42 -4.41
CA MET A 370 1.59 -3.82 -4.14
C MET A 370 0.50 -3.97 -3.08
N LEU A 371 0.51 -3.13 -2.02
CA LEU A 371 -0.58 -3.11 -1.04
C LEU A 371 -1.89 -2.64 -1.68
N LYS A 372 -1.84 -1.62 -2.54
CA LYS A 372 -2.99 -1.14 -3.30
C LYS A 372 -3.55 -2.24 -4.22
N LEU A 373 -2.69 -2.96 -4.93
CA LEU A 373 -3.08 -4.09 -5.79
C LEU A 373 -3.71 -5.23 -4.97
N SER A 374 -3.10 -5.62 -3.84
CA SER A 374 -3.63 -6.65 -2.95
C SER A 374 -5.05 -6.30 -2.46
N ARG A 375 -5.25 -5.05 -2.06
CA ARG A 375 -6.56 -4.53 -1.63
C ARG A 375 -7.59 -4.56 -2.76
N GLN A 376 -7.20 -4.20 -3.98
CA GLN A 376 -8.07 -4.22 -5.17
C GLN A 376 -8.45 -5.66 -5.58
N LEU A 377 -7.53 -6.61 -5.49
CA LEU A 377 -7.80 -8.02 -5.71
C LEU A 377 -8.79 -8.56 -4.67
N PHE A 378 -8.60 -8.19 -3.41
CA PHE A 378 -9.48 -8.58 -2.31
C PHE A 378 -10.94 -8.12 -2.51
N PHE A 379 -11.18 -6.99 -3.16
CA PHE A 379 -12.57 -6.55 -3.44
C PHE A 379 -13.34 -7.54 -4.31
N ARG A 380 -12.65 -8.25 -5.20
CA ARG A 380 -13.23 -9.16 -6.18
C ARG A 380 -13.29 -10.59 -5.68
N ASP A 381 -12.21 -11.00 -5.02
CA ASP A 381 -12.04 -12.32 -4.41
C ASP A 381 -11.47 -12.14 -3.00
N PRO A 382 -12.26 -12.31 -1.94
CA PRO A 382 -11.82 -12.10 -0.57
C PRO A 382 -10.93 -13.24 -0.03
N ASP A 383 -9.88 -13.61 -0.78
CA ASP A 383 -8.87 -14.57 -0.36
C ASP A 383 -7.97 -13.96 0.74
N PRO A 384 -7.77 -14.65 1.88
CA PRO A 384 -6.97 -14.16 3.00
C PRO A 384 -5.50 -13.93 2.64
N SER A 385 -4.95 -14.56 1.61
CA SER A 385 -3.55 -14.39 1.18
C SER A 385 -3.23 -12.95 0.77
N TYR A 386 -4.18 -12.25 0.15
CA TYR A 386 -4.01 -10.82 -0.18
C TYR A 386 -3.81 -9.96 1.08
N MET A 387 -4.54 -10.29 2.15
CA MET A 387 -4.43 -9.56 3.41
C MET A 387 -3.25 -10.03 4.28
N ASP A 388 -2.77 -11.26 4.12
CA ASP A 388 -1.52 -11.72 4.73
C ASP A 388 -0.31 -10.96 4.16
N TYR A 389 -0.26 -10.78 2.83
CA TYR A 389 0.75 -9.95 2.18
C TYR A 389 0.62 -8.48 2.61
N TYR A 390 -0.62 -7.96 2.63
CA TYR A 390 -0.91 -6.59 3.05
C TYR A 390 -0.43 -6.31 4.48
N GLU A 391 -0.78 -7.19 5.43
CA GLU A 391 -0.34 -7.07 6.84
C GLU A 391 1.18 -7.07 6.95
N ARG A 392 1.87 -7.99 6.25
CA ARG A 392 3.35 -8.08 6.26
C ARG A 392 3.98 -6.76 5.80
N GLY A 393 3.61 -6.28 4.63
CA GLY A 393 4.14 -5.04 4.06
C GLY A 393 3.80 -3.82 4.90
N LEU A 394 2.56 -3.72 5.40
CA LEU A 394 2.11 -2.61 6.24
C LEU A 394 2.87 -2.56 7.56
N THR A 395 2.97 -3.71 8.26
CA THR A 395 3.53 -3.79 9.63
C THR A 395 5.05 -3.70 9.65
N ASN A 396 5.74 -4.27 8.65
CA ASN A 396 7.20 -4.33 8.67
C ASN A 396 7.85 -3.29 7.76
N HIS A 397 7.31 -3.03 6.56
CA HIS A 397 7.90 -2.05 5.67
C HIS A 397 7.32 -0.66 5.89
N ILE A 398 6.02 -0.48 5.64
CA ILE A 398 5.40 0.86 5.65
C ILE A 398 5.53 1.51 7.03
N LEU A 399 5.24 0.79 8.11
CA LEU A 399 5.36 1.31 9.47
C LEU A 399 6.79 1.78 9.80
N ALA A 400 7.81 1.07 9.29
CA ALA A 400 9.22 1.41 9.46
C ALA A 400 9.72 2.50 8.50
N SER A 401 9.00 2.77 7.42
CA SER A 401 9.43 3.74 6.40
C SER A 401 9.27 5.20 6.82
N ARG A 402 8.62 5.51 7.94
CA ARG A 402 8.48 6.85 8.52
C ARG A 402 9.30 6.95 9.79
N ARG A 403 10.15 7.97 9.88
CA ARG A 403 10.95 8.27 11.09
C ARG A 403 10.07 8.61 12.29
N ASP A 404 10.49 8.21 13.50
CA ASP A 404 9.82 8.52 14.77
C ASP A 404 10.20 9.92 15.27
N ALA A 405 10.01 10.93 14.44
CA ALA A 405 10.31 12.32 14.79
C ALA A 405 9.32 13.27 14.13
N PRO A 406 8.88 14.34 14.82
CA PRO A 406 8.09 15.40 14.23
C PRO A 406 8.85 16.10 13.11
N SER A 407 8.13 16.48 12.03
CA SER A 407 8.68 17.32 10.98
C SER A 407 7.55 18.12 10.32
N THR A 408 7.85 19.40 10.04
CA THR A 408 6.95 20.30 9.33
C THR A 408 7.48 20.68 7.95
N THR A 409 8.70 20.24 7.62
CA THR A 409 9.41 20.60 6.38
C THR A 409 9.53 19.46 5.39
N GLY A 410 9.33 18.21 5.83
CA GLY A 410 9.39 17.03 4.99
C GLY A 410 8.57 15.87 5.58
N PRO A 411 8.23 14.86 4.77
CA PRO A 411 7.42 13.71 5.21
C PRO A 411 8.23 12.74 6.08
N GLU A 412 9.56 12.87 6.12
CA GLU A 412 10.49 12.01 6.87
C GLU A 412 10.27 10.51 6.56
N VAL A 413 10.29 10.17 5.28
CA VAL A 413 10.08 8.80 4.78
C VAL A 413 11.29 8.30 4.02
N THR A 414 11.42 6.96 3.91
CA THR A 414 12.50 6.30 3.17
C THR A 414 12.18 6.22 1.68
N TYR A 415 13.22 6.17 0.84
CA TYR A 415 13.14 5.76 -0.55
C TYR A 415 13.29 4.24 -0.63
N PHE A 416 14.49 3.74 -0.37
CA PHE A 416 14.78 2.32 -0.20
C PHE A 416 14.78 1.92 1.27
N VAL A 417 14.49 0.65 1.52
CA VAL A 417 14.72 0.01 2.81
C VAL A 417 15.64 -1.17 2.58
N GLY A 418 16.95 -0.94 2.75
CA GLY A 418 17.98 -1.93 2.52
C GLY A 418 17.84 -3.17 3.40
N MET A 419 18.23 -4.31 2.87
CA MET A 419 18.18 -5.61 3.55
C MET A 419 19.58 -6.23 3.73
N GLY A 420 20.63 -5.53 3.31
CA GLY A 420 22.01 -5.92 3.55
C GLY A 420 22.39 -5.81 5.02
N PRO A 421 23.58 -6.30 5.39
CA PRO A 421 24.05 -6.24 6.77
C PRO A 421 24.51 -4.83 7.16
N GLY A 422 24.14 -4.37 8.36
CA GLY A 422 24.59 -3.10 8.93
C GLY A 422 24.08 -1.84 8.22
N VAL A 423 23.04 -1.96 7.40
CA VAL A 423 22.39 -0.83 6.71
C VAL A 423 21.61 0.04 7.67
N VAL A 424 21.41 1.31 7.29
CA VAL A 424 20.61 2.30 8.01
C VAL A 424 19.48 2.78 7.11
N ARG A 425 18.34 3.09 7.67
CA ARG A 425 17.25 3.72 6.94
C ARG A 425 17.56 5.19 6.71
N GLU A 426 17.49 5.63 5.46
CA GLU A 426 17.67 7.03 5.08
C GLU A 426 16.30 7.69 4.91
N TYR A 427 16.03 8.70 5.74
CA TYR A 427 14.76 9.44 5.76
C TYR A 427 14.89 10.80 5.05
N GLY A 428 13.76 11.48 4.88
CA GLY A 428 13.66 12.76 4.19
C GLY A 428 12.79 12.64 2.96
N ASN A 429 13.40 12.56 1.78
CA ASN A 429 12.78 12.30 0.48
C ASN A 429 11.67 13.29 0.07
N THR A 430 11.74 14.56 0.55
CA THR A 430 10.85 15.61 0.08
C THR A 430 11.02 15.82 -1.42
N GLY A 431 9.91 15.87 -2.15
CA GLY A 431 9.90 16.10 -3.60
C GLY A 431 10.32 14.90 -4.46
N THR A 432 10.44 13.69 -3.89
CA THR A 432 10.65 12.43 -4.64
C THR A 432 9.35 11.63 -4.75
N CYS A 433 9.32 10.60 -5.60
CA CYS A 433 8.16 9.70 -5.72
C CYS A 433 7.83 9.01 -4.39
N CYS A 434 8.86 8.48 -3.69
CA CYS A 434 8.69 7.83 -2.40
C CYS A 434 8.33 8.82 -1.27
N GLY A 435 8.78 10.07 -1.37
CA GLY A 435 8.27 11.16 -0.54
C GLY A 435 6.76 11.33 -0.70
N GLY A 436 6.29 11.23 -1.95
CA GLY A 436 4.87 11.29 -2.30
C GLY A 436 4.06 10.12 -1.78
N THR A 437 4.38 8.89 -2.18
CA THR A 437 3.65 7.69 -1.70
C THR A 437 3.78 7.48 -0.20
N GLY A 438 4.90 7.90 0.40
CA GLY A 438 5.11 7.89 1.84
C GLY A 438 4.07 8.75 2.58
N MET A 439 3.76 9.94 2.07
CA MET A 439 2.69 10.77 2.64
C MET A 439 1.35 10.03 2.64
N GLU A 440 1.00 9.40 1.54
CA GLU A 440 -0.27 8.68 1.39
C GLU A 440 -0.34 7.42 2.25
N ASN A 441 0.78 6.71 2.43
CA ASN A 441 0.84 5.49 3.23
C ASN A 441 0.39 5.72 4.68
N HIS A 442 0.81 6.84 5.27
CA HIS A 442 0.65 7.09 6.70
C HIS A 442 -0.67 7.77 7.07
N THR A 443 -1.52 8.10 6.11
CA THR A 443 -2.84 8.71 6.34
C THR A 443 -4.03 7.81 6.02
N LYS A 444 -3.79 6.51 5.80
CA LYS A 444 -4.85 5.55 5.45
C LYS A 444 -4.67 4.16 6.07
N TYR A 445 -4.03 4.04 7.21
CA TYR A 445 -3.82 2.76 7.88
C TYR A 445 -5.11 1.98 8.16
N GLN A 446 -6.22 2.69 8.35
CA GLN A 446 -7.53 2.10 8.64
C GLN A 446 -8.28 1.58 7.43
N ASP A 447 -7.84 1.85 6.20
CA ASP A 447 -8.59 1.60 4.97
C ASP A 447 -8.83 0.11 4.66
N SER A 448 -8.08 -0.78 5.31
CA SER A 448 -8.14 -2.23 5.10
C SER A 448 -8.36 -3.04 6.39
N ILE A 449 -8.76 -2.39 7.49
CA ILE A 449 -9.09 -3.09 8.74
C ILE A 449 -10.36 -3.91 8.55
N TYR A 450 -11.39 -3.29 7.95
CA TYR A 450 -12.71 -3.89 7.76
C TYR A 450 -13.18 -3.78 6.33
N PHE A 451 -13.96 -4.80 5.91
CA PHE A 451 -14.74 -4.77 4.67
C PHE A 451 -16.13 -5.35 4.94
N ARG A 452 -17.10 -4.91 4.17
CA ARG A 452 -18.45 -5.48 4.17
C ARG A 452 -18.66 -6.30 2.89
N SER A 453 -19.41 -7.40 2.96
CA SER A 453 -19.89 -8.08 1.74
C SER A 453 -20.75 -7.12 0.91
N ALA A 454 -20.85 -7.36 -0.39
CA ALA A 454 -21.59 -6.49 -1.31
C ALA A 454 -23.07 -6.31 -0.91
N ASP A 455 -23.67 -7.37 -0.34
CA ASP A 455 -25.05 -7.39 0.18
C ASP A 455 -25.18 -6.90 1.63
N GLY A 456 -24.08 -6.53 2.29
CA GLY A 456 -24.04 -6.07 3.67
C GLY A 456 -24.31 -7.17 4.71
N SER A 457 -24.39 -8.45 4.33
CA SER A 457 -24.68 -9.57 5.25
C SER A 457 -23.49 -10.04 6.07
N ALA A 458 -22.27 -9.68 5.67
CA ALA A 458 -21.05 -10.07 6.33
C ALA A 458 -20.08 -8.90 6.59
N LEU A 459 -19.38 -8.98 7.72
CA LEU A 459 -18.25 -8.12 8.09
C LEU A 459 -16.96 -8.95 8.06
N TYR A 460 -15.99 -8.54 7.24
CA TYR A 460 -14.64 -9.10 7.24
C TYR A 460 -13.74 -8.25 8.15
N VAL A 461 -13.05 -8.90 9.07
CA VAL A 461 -12.05 -8.30 9.98
C VAL A 461 -10.69 -8.78 9.54
N ASN A 462 -9.92 -7.94 8.87
CA ASN A 462 -8.67 -8.32 8.21
C ASN A 462 -7.42 -7.91 8.98
N LEU A 463 -7.39 -6.68 9.49
CA LEU A 463 -6.28 -6.17 10.27
C LEU A 463 -6.71 -5.97 11.73
N TYR A 464 -5.82 -6.28 12.64
CA TYR A 464 -6.15 -6.25 14.06
C TYR A 464 -5.63 -4.99 14.77
N LEU A 465 -5.65 -3.86 14.07
CA LEU A 465 -5.30 -2.56 14.63
C LEU A 465 -6.43 -2.07 15.56
N ALA A 466 -6.04 -1.42 16.67
CA ALA A 466 -7.03 -0.76 17.53
C ALA A 466 -7.86 0.24 16.71
N SER A 467 -9.18 0.15 16.78
CA SER A 467 -10.07 0.96 15.93
C SER A 467 -11.51 0.94 16.40
N VAL A 468 -12.27 1.91 15.92
CA VAL A 468 -13.74 1.93 16.05
C VAL A 468 -14.33 1.99 14.64
N LEU A 469 -15.13 0.99 14.31
CA LEU A 469 -15.94 0.95 13.10
C LEU A 469 -17.31 1.57 13.37
N HIS A 470 -17.67 2.57 12.59
CA HIS A 470 -19.04 3.08 12.45
C HIS A 470 -19.62 2.56 11.14
N TRP A 471 -20.71 1.83 11.19
CA TRP A 471 -21.43 1.34 10.02
C TRP A 471 -22.84 1.92 9.98
N PRO A 472 -23.02 3.15 9.41
CA PRO A 472 -24.26 3.91 9.52
C PRO A 472 -25.48 3.18 8.95
N GLU A 473 -25.33 2.49 7.79
CA GLU A 473 -26.43 1.78 7.13
C GLU A 473 -27.04 0.66 7.98
N ARG A 474 -26.32 0.21 9.02
CA ARG A 474 -26.80 -0.79 9.99
C ARG A 474 -26.97 -0.22 11.39
N GLY A 475 -26.69 1.05 11.62
CA GLY A 475 -26.66 1.65 12.96
C GLY A 475 -25.70 0.92 13.91
N LEU A 476 -24.60 0.39 13.38
CA LEU A 476 -23.69 -0.49 14.10
C LEU A 476 -22.38 0.24 14.45
N VAL A 477 -21.98 0.12 15.72
CA VAL A 477 -20.66 0.58 16.19
C VAL A 477 -19.92 -0.60 16.82
N ILE A 478 -18.73 -0.92 16.29
CA ILE A 478 -17.87 -1.97 16.81
C ILE A 478 -16.53 -1.36 17.20
N GLU A 479 -16.12 -1.55 18.44
CA GLU A 479 -14.78 -1.21 18.92
C GLU A 479 -13.87 -2.43 18.90
N GLN A 480 -12.71 -2.33 18.26
CA GLN A 480 -11.62 -3.30 18.32
C GLN A 480 -10.53 -2.79 19.25
N SER A 481 -10.45 -3.35 20.46
CA SER A 481 -9.34 -3.12 21.39
C SER A 481 -8.20 -4.08 21.08
N SER A 482 -6.98 -3.55 20.89
CA SER A 482 -5.81 -4.32 20.49
C SER A 482 -4.54 -3.53 20.75
N ASP A 483 -3.49 -4.21 21.18
CA ASP A 483 -2.12 -3.70 21.24
C ASP A 483 -1.28 -4.17 20.03
N PHE A 484 -1.95 -4.56 18.92
CA PHE A 484 -1.27 -4.98 17.70
C PHE A 484 -0.35 -3.86 17.16
N PRO A 485 0.88 -4.15 16.77
CA PRO A 485 1.47 -5.47 16.60
C PRO A 485 2.22 -6.02 17.84
N ALA A 486 2.04 -5.42 19.02
CA ALA A 486 2.80 -5.77 20.21
C ALA A 486 2.36 -7.10 20.83
N ASP A 487 1.08 -7.43 20.77
CA ASP A 487 0.56 -8.70 21.25
C ASP A 487 -0.46 -9.34 20.29
N GLY A 488 -0.80 -10.59 20.59
CA GLY A 488 -1.72 -11.40 19.80
C GLY A 488 -3.15 -11.46 20.34
N VAL A 489 -3.54 -10.57 21.27
CA VAL A 489 -4.89 -10.56 21.86
C VAL A 489 -5.67 -9.34 21.39
N ARG A 490 -6.88 -9.55 20.92
CA ARG A 490 -7.81 -8.48 20.53
C ARG A 490 -9.24 -8.83 20.90
N THR A 491 -10.02 -7.79 21.14
CA THR A 491 -11.43 -7.91 21.48
C THR A 491 -12.26 -6.95 20.63
N LEU A 492 -13.22 -7.51 19.89
CA LEU A 492 -14.24 -6.73 19.21
C LEU A 492 -15.45 -6.65 20.13
N THR A 493 -15.89 -5.44 20.44
CA THR A 493 -17.08 -5.17 21.26
C THR A 493 -18.13 -4.46 20.43
N PHE A 494 -19.32 -5.03 20.35
CA PHE A 494 -20.48 -4.38 19.76
C PHE A 494 -20.96 -3.30 20.73
N ARG A 495 -20.70 -2.03 20.41
CA ARG A 495 -21.06 -0.89 21.26
C ARG A 495 -22.49 -0.46 21.05
N GLU A 496 -22.90 -0.39 19.79
CA GLU A 496 -24.24 0.05 19.39
C GLU A 496 -24.76 -0.84 18.26
N GLY A 497 -26.09 -0.90 18.11
CA GLY A 497 -26.74 -1.68 17.08
C GLY A 497 -26.62 -3.20 17.29
N GLY A 498 -26.91 -3.95 16.22
CA GLY A 498 -26.88 -5.42 16.27
C GLY A 498 -27.63 -6.04 15.10
N GLY A 499 -28.19 -7.23 15.34
CA GLY A 499 -28.95 -7.98 14.34
C GLY A 499 -28.15 -9.10 13.67
N PRO A 500 -28.76 -9.81 12.69
CA PRO A 500 -28.08 -10.88 11.97
C PRO A 500 -26.89 -10.37 11.18
N LEU A 501 -25.71 -10.93 11.43
CA LEU A 501 -24.46 -10.57 10.74
C LEU A 501 -23.47 -11.73 10.82
N ALA A 502 -22.87 -12.09 9.69
CA ALA A 502 -21.72 -12.97 9.64
C ALA A 502 -20.44 -12.17 9.91
N VAL A 503 -19.74 -12.43 11.01
CA VAL A 503 -18.41 -11.86 11.27
C VAL A 503 -17.35 -12.85 10.82
N LYS A 504 -16.55 -12.48 9.83
CA LYS A 504 -15.46 -13.28 9.26
C LYS A 504 -14.13 -12.75 9.78
N LEU A 505 -13.50 -13.50 10.66
CA LEU A 505 -12.23 -13.17 11.30
C LEU A 505 -11.09 -13.80 10.49
N ARG A 506 -10.18 -12.99 9.94
CA ARG A 506 -8.98 -13.52 9.29
C ARG A 506 -8.08 -14.18 10.32
N ILE A 507 -7.70 -15.41 10.06
CA ILE A 507 -6.68 -16.12 10.82
C ILE A 507 -5.36 -16.01 10.03
N PRO A 508 -4.42 -15.15 10.46
CA PRO A 508 -3.19 -14.93 9.71
C PRO A 508 -2.40 -16.22 9.47
N SER A 509 -1.72 -16.32 8.33
CA SER A 509 -0.92 -17.50 7.98
C SER A 509 0.20 -17.81 8.98
N TRP A 510 0.77 -16.78 9.63
CA TRP A 510 1.79 -16.94 10.67
C TRP A 510 1.24 -17.47 12.02
N ALA A 511 -0.08 -17.48 12.24
CA ALA A 511 -0.71 -17.82 13.52
C ALA A 511 -0.75 -19.34 13.76
N THR A 512 0.39 -19.99 13.71
CA THR A 512 0.55 -21.46 13.80
C THR A 512 0.63 -22.00 15.23
N ALA A 513 0.70 -21.13 16.26
CA ALA A 513 0.77 -21.53 17.68
C ALA A 513 -0.58 -21.92 18.29
N GLY A 514 -1.61 -22.03 17.49
CA GLY A 514 -2.99 -22.25 17.91
C GLY A 514 -3.75 -20.95 18.11
N VAL A 515 -4.97 -20.92 17.61
CA VAL A 515 -5.85 -19.74 17.69
C VAL A 515 -7.05 -20.09 18.58
N THR A 516 -7.40 -19.18 19.47
CA THR A 516 -8.58 -19.30 20.30
C THR A 516 -9.52 -18.12 20.01
N VAL A 517 -10.79 -18.44 19.70
CA VAL A 517 -11.84 -17.45 19.55
C VAL A 517 -12.94 -17.73 20.56
N THR A 518 -13.33 -16.72 21.32
CA THR A 518 -14.47 -16.80 22.24
C THR A 518 -15.51 -15.72 21.92
N VAL A 519 -16.79 -16.03 22.15
CA VAL A 519 -17.87 -15.07 22.11
C VAL A 519 -18.50 -15.05 23.51
N ASN A 520 -18.50 -13.90 24.18
CA ASN A 520 -18.99 -13.71 25.54
C ASN A 520 -18.39 -14.74 26.52
N GLY A 521 -17.09 -15.03 26.37
CA GLY A 521 -16.38 -16.01 27.19
C GLY A 521 -16.50 -17.47 26.72
N THR A 522 -17.47 -17.80 25.89
CA THR A 522 -17.66 -19.15 25.37
C THR A 522 -16.79 -19.41 24.15
N ARG A 523 -15.94 -20.44 24.23
CA ARG A 523 -15.08 -20.85 23.10
C ARG A 523 -15.92 -21.27 21.92
N GLN A 524 -15.56 -20.75 20.73
CA GLN A 524 -16.24 -21.09 19.51
C GLN A 524 -15.65 -22.39 18.93
N GLY A 525 -16.57 -23.25 18.45
CA GLY A 525 -16.22 -24.43 17.67
C GLY A 525 -15.76 -24.04 16.27
N GLY A 526 -15.16 -24.99 15.56
CA GLY A 526 -14.59 -24.78 14.23
C GLY A 526 -13.08 -24.71 14.23
N ARG A 527 -12.46 -25.04 13.10
CA ARG A 527 -11.00 -25.01 12.95
C ARG A 527 -10.57 -23.61 12.52
N ALA A 528 -10.08 -22.80 13.45
CA ALA A 528 -9.38 -21.57 13.13
C ALA A 528 -8.01 -21.91 12.54
N ALA A 529 -7.98 -22.31 11.25
CA ALA A 529 -6.75 -22.68 10.56
C ALA A 529 -6.00 -21.42 10.08
N PRO A 530 -4.67 -21.37 10.20
CA PRO A 530 -3.86 -20.30 9.62
C PRO A 530 -4.14 -20.14 8.12
N GLY A 531 -4.16 -18.89 7.63
CA GLY A 531 -4.43 -18.56 6.24
C GLY A 531 -5.91 -18.74 5.82
N THR A 532 -6.86 -18.67 6.76
CA THR A 532 -8.30 -18.83 6.46
C THR A 532 -9.15 -17.76 7.17
N TYR A 533 -10.47 -17.80 6.93
CA TYR A 533 -11.44 -17.06 7.73
C TYR A 533 -12.21 -18.00 8.66
N LEU A 534 -12.31 -17.60 9.94
CA LEU A 534 -13.31 -18.18 10.84
C LEU A 534 -14.59 -17.34 10.76
N THR A 535 -15.69 -17.94 10.39
CA THR A 535 -17.00 -17.27 10.27
C THR A 535 -17.87 -17.50 11.51
N LEU A 536 -18.36 -16.42 12.10
CA LEU A 536 -19.31 -16.42 13.22
C LEU A 536 -20.67 -15.90 12.75
N ASN A 537 -21.59 -16.81 12.48
CA ASN A 537 -22.97 -16.47 12.06
C ASN A 537 -23.87 -16.40 13.30
N ARG A 538 -24.37 -15.21 13.63
CA ARG A 538 -25.32 -15.03 14.76
C ARG A 538 -26.06 -13.70 14.71
N THR A 539 -27.04 -13.54 15.58
CA THR A 539 -27.68 -12.26 15.88
C THR A 539 -26.89 -11.59 17.01
N TRP A 540 -26.25 -10.47 16.70
CA TRP A 540 -25.45 -9.68 17.63
C TRP A 540 -26.31 -8.69 18.40
N ARG A 541 -25.84 -8.32 19.59
CA ARG A 541 -26.49 -7.33 20.49
C ARG A 541 -25.43 -6.40 21.06
N PRO A 542 -25.79 -5.16 21.45
CA PRO A 542 -24.89 -4.30 22.21
C PRO A 542 -24.36 -5.02 23.46
N GLY A 543 -23.06 -4.91 23.70
CA GLY A 543 -22.36 -5.60 24.77
C GLY A 543 -21.73 -6.95 24.37
N ASP A 544 -22.12 -7.56 23.24
CA ASP A 544 -21.49 -8.78 22.77
C ASP A 544 -19.99 -8.54 22.48
N ARG A 545 -19.17 -9.55 22.82
CA ARG A 545 -17.71 -9.47 22.68
C ARG A 545 -17.17 -10.70 21.98
N ILE A 546 -16.34 -10.47 20.95
CA ILE A 546 -15.51 -11.50 20.32
C ILE A 546 -14.08 -11.28 20.78
N ARG A 547 -13.49 -12.26 21.47
CA ARG A 547 -12.07 -12.23 21.81
C ARG A 547 -11.32 -13.22 20.93
N VAL A 548 -10.29 -12.72 20.25
CA VAL A 548 -9.38 -13.52 19.41
C VAL A 548 -8.01 -13.51 20.05
N SER A 549 -7.43 -14.67 20.24
CA SER A 549 -6.06 -14.85 20.76
C SER A 549 -5.26 -15.66 19.74
N THR A 550 -4.19 -15.07 19.23
CA THR A 550 -3.20 -15.69 18.34
C THR A 550 -1.83 -15.58 19.02
N PRO A 551 -1.45 -16.54 19.86
CA PRO A 551 -0.16 -16.49 20.58
C PRO A 551 1.00 -16.29 19.61
N TYR A 552 1.89 -15.35 19.92
CA TYR A 552 3.10 -15.13 19.14
C TYR A 552 4.15 -16.14 19.49
N ARG A 553 4.94 -16.53 18.50
CA ARG A 553 6.14 -17.32 18.68
C ARG A 553 7.25 -16.82 17.75
N LEU A 554 8.47 -17.14 18.13
CA LEU A 554 9.64 -16.93 17.27
C LEU A 554 9.65 -18.00 16.17
N ARG A 555 9.83 -17.56 14.93
CA ARG A 555 9.96 -18.42 13.76
C ARG A 555 11.02 -17.88 12.82
N ILE A 556 11.58 -18.76 12.00
CA ILE A 556 12.55 -18.47 10.96
C ILE A 556 11.86 -18.55 9.60
N GLU A 557 12.17 -17.60 8.72
CA GLU A 557 11.87 -17.69 7.29
C GLU A 557 13.19 -17.66 6.52
N ARG A 558 13.31 -18.52 5.50
CA ARG A 558 14.52 -18.68 4.70
C ARG A 558 14.38 -17.98 3.37
N ALA A 559 15.49 -17.44 2.85
CA ALA A 559 15.56 -16.98 1.47
C ALA A 559 15.39 -18.17 0.51
N LEU A 560 14.74 -17.92 -0.63
CA LEU A 560 14.41 -18.99 -1.58
C LEU A 560 15.62 -19.51 -2.33
N ASP A 561 16.58 -18.63 -2.63
CA ASP A 561 17.82 -18.92 -3.37
C ASP A 561 18.98 -19.36 -2.48
N ASP A 562 18.91 -19.09 -1.18
CA ASP A 562 19.93 -19.52 -0.21
C ASP A 562 19.27 -19.79 1.15
N PRO A 563 18.95 -21.04 1.46
CA PRO A 563 18.33 -21.40 2.74
C PRO A 563 19.19 -21.09 3.97
N THR A 564 20.48 -20.80 3.79
CA THR A 564 21.36 -20.34 4.88
C THR A 564 21.11 -18.89 5.26
N ALA A 565 20.55 -18.07 4.37
CA ALA A 565 20.12 -16.72 4.67
C ALA A 565 18.71 -16.75 5.25
N GLN A 566 18.57 -16.31 6.51
CA GLN A 566 17.36 -16.47 7.30
C GLN A 566 16.95 -15.16 7.96
N SER A 567 15.64 -14.94 8.06
CA SER A 567 15.03 -13.84 8.80
C SER A 567 14.28 -14.39 10.01
N LEU A 568 14.24 -13.60 11.07
CA LEU A 568 13.61 -13.98 12.33
C LEU A 568 12.33 -13.18 12.55
N PHE A 569 11.25 -13.84 12.92
CA PHE A 569 9.95 -13.23 13.19
C PHE A 569 9.43 -13.57 14.59
N TYR A 570 8.70 -12.62 15.19
CA TYR A 570 7.88 -12.84 16.37
C TYR A 570 6.42 -12.46 16.06
N GLY A 571 5.57 -13.47 15.91
CA GLY A 571 4.23 -13.25 15.36
C GLY A 571 4.29 -12.58 13.96
N PRO A 572 3.66 -11.42 13.73
CA PRO A 572 3.73 -10.68 12.46
C PRO A 572 5.02 -9.87 12.27
N LEU A 573 5.80 -9.67 13.34
CA LEU A 573 6.91 -8.73 13.39
C LEU A 573 8.21 -9.36 12.89
N LEU A 574 8.83 -8.74 11.90
CA LEU A 574 10.23 -8.97 11.52
C LEU A 574 11.13 -8.42 12.66
N LEU A 575 11.98 -9.27 13.20
CA LEU A 575 13.00 -8.88 14.19
C LEU A 575 14.33 -8.60 13.47
N THR A 576 14.95 -7.50 13.83
CA THR A 576 16.27 -7.12 13.33
C THR A 576 17.27 -7.01 14.45
N ALA A 577 18.52 -7.43 14.20
CA ALA A 577 19.62 -7.18 15.13
C ALA A 577 20.16 -5.77 14.92
N GLN A 578 20.33 -5.05 16.01
CA GLN A 578 20.89 -3.70 16.02
C GLN A 578 22.42 -3.81 16.07
N SER A 579 23.09 -3.62 14.92
CA SER A 579 24.54 -3.69 14.80
C SER A 579 25.02 -2.94 13.55
N PRO A 580 26.15 -2.20 13.61
CA PRO A 580 26.75 -1.50 12.49
C PRO A 580 27.68 -2.39 11.64
N GLU A 581 27.88 -3.65 11.99
CA GLU A 581 28.77 -4.55 11.25
C GLU A 581 28.32 -4.76 9.82
N GLN A 582 29.27 -4.71 8.86
CA GLN A 582 28.94 -4.83 7.43
C GLN A 582 28.92 -6.29 6.93
N GLY A 583 29.29 -7.26 7.75
CA GLY A 583 29.20 -8.69 7.46
C GLY A 583 27.93 -9.32 8.04
N PHE A 584 27.38 -10.32 7.36
CA PHE A 584 26.24 -11.05 7.93
C PHE A 584 26.61 -11.72 9.26
N ARG A 585 25.80 -11.50 10.28
CA ARG A 585 25.89 -12.24 11.54
C ARG A 585 25.50 -13.69 11.28
N THR A 586 26.24 -14.61 11.93
CA THR A 586 26.07 -16.06 11.76
C THR A 586 25.56 -16.68 13.04
N PHE A 587 24.49 -17.47 12.94
CA PHE A 587 23.87 -18.16 14.08
C PHE A 587 23.61 -19.63 13.78
N SER A 588 23.54 -20.43 14.84
CA SER A 588 23.14 -21.83 14.84
C SER A 588 21.83 -21.96 15.60
N PHE A 589 20.72 -21.74 14.92
CA PHE A 589 19.41 -21.72 15.57
C PHE A 589 18.78 -23.10 15.80
N TYR A 590 19.02 -24.08 14.90
CA TYR A 590 18.29 -25.35 14.97
C TYR A 590 18.60 -26.20 16.21
N LYS A 591 19.77 -26.04 16.79
CA LYS A 591 20.11 -26.71 18.06
C LYS A 591 19.20 -26.32 19.22
N ASP A 592 18.61 -25.12 19.15
CA ASP A 592 17.77 -24.56 20.21
C ASP A 592 16.27 -24.72 19.90
N PHE A 593 15.92 -25.44 18.83
CA PHE A 593 14.51 -25.67 18.49
C PHE A 593 13.84 -26.62 19.47
N THR A 594 12.61 -26.26 19.87
CA THR A 594 11.70 -27.13 20.60
C THR A 594 10.96 -28.06 19.62
N LEU A 595 10.23 -29.03 20.15
CA LEU A 595 9.34 -29.89 19.35
C LEU A 595 8.29 -29.10 18.54
N ARG A 596 8.07 -27.83 18.87
CA ARG A 596 7.17 -26.94 18.12
C ARG A 596 7.85 -26.30 16.91
N GLY A 597 9.16 -26.42 16.78
CA GLY A 597 9.93 -25.75 15.76
C GLY A 597 10.09 -24.25 16.03
N ASP A 598 10.07 -23.85 17.30
CA ASP A 598 10.29 -22.48 17.75
C ASP A 598 11.61 -22.35 18.53
N LEU A 599 12.09 -21.10 18.62
CA LEU A 599 13.32 -20.75 19.31
C LEU A 599 13.01 -20.37 20.76
N ALA A 600 13.18 -21.33 21.70
CA ALA A 600 12.89 -21.08 23.10
C ALA A 600 14.10 -20.57 23.91
N ASP A 601 15.32 -20.99 23.56
CA ASP A 601 16.52 -20.76 24.36
C ASP A 601 17.55 -19.84 23.70
N ALA A 602 17.61 -19.80 22.38
CA ALA A 602 18.57 -18.96 21.63
C ALA A 602 18.19 -17.47 21.63
N VAL A 603 16.89 -17.18 21.65
CA VAL A 603 16.37 -15.82 21.61
C VAL A 603 15.51 -15.59 22.84
N LYS A 604 16.01 -14.79 23.78
CA LYS A 604 15.37 -14.55 25.08
C LYS A 604 14.72 -13.16 25.12
N PRO A 605 13.53 -13.01 25.73
CA PRO A 605 12.97 -11.69 26.00
C PRO A 605 13.95 -10.85 26.81
N ALA A 606 14.13 -9.59 26.40
CA ALA A 606 14.88 -8.59 27.16
C ALA A 606 13.96 -7.86 28.15
N SER A 607 14.52 -6.97 28.96
CA SER A 607 13.75 -6.17 29.93
C SER A 607 12.80 -5.18 29.24
N ARG A 608 13.17 -4.68 28.06
CA ARG A 608 12.33 -3.78 27.27
C ARG A 608 11.30 -4.60 26.48
N PRO A 609 10.01 -4.22 26.47
CA PRO A 609 8.98 -4.93 25.72
C PRO A 609 9.35 -5.09 24.24
N LEU A 610 9.03 -6.24 23.66
CA LEU A 610 9.31 -6.63 22.27
C LEU A 610 10.80 -6.67 21.89
N HIS A 611 11.72 -6.45 22.82
CA HIS A 611 13.14 -6.64 22.59
C HIS A 611 13.55 -8.04 23.05
N PHE A 612 14.52 -8.58 22.36
CA PHE A 612 15.08 -9.89 22.64
C PHE A 612 16.61 -9.82 22.62
N THR A 613 17.22 -10.76 23.25
CA THR A 613 18.67 -10.94 23.21
C THR A 613 19.01 -12.30 22.62
N THR A 614 20.01 -12.33 21.75
CA THR A 614 20.61 -13.57 21.26
C THR A 614 22.11 -13.35 21.13
N HIS A 615 22.92 -14.24 21.74
CA HIS A 615 24.40 -14.07 21.84
C HIS A 615 24.75 -12.66 22.38
N ASP A 616 25.46 -11.86 21.60
CA ASP A 616 25.90 -10.49 21.92
C ASP A 616 24.98 -9.41 21.32
N LEU A 617 23.86 -9.79 20.72
CA LEU A 617 22.99 -8.86 19.99
C LEU A 617 21.65 -8.60 20.69
N THR A 618 21.17 -7.38 20.53
CA THR A 618 19.79 -7.02 20.81
C THR A 618 18.99 -7.11 19.52
N LEU A 619 17.85 -7.79 19.59
CA LEU A 619 16.85 -7.87 18.51
C LEU A 619 15.66 -7.00 18.88
N ALA A 620 15.12 -6.31 17.90
CA ALA A 620 13.90 -5.51 18.06
C ALA A 620 13.01 -5.62 16.80
N PRO A 621 11.70 -5.36 16.92
CA PRO A 621 10.85 -5.21 15.75
C PRO A 621 11.39 -4.16 14.78
N PHE A 622 11.30 -4.44 13.50
CA PHE A 622 11.92 -3.62 12.45
C PHE A 622 11.47 -2.15 12.46
N HIS A 623 10.26 -1.85 12.88
CA HIS A 623 9.76 -0.48 12.97
C HIS A 623 10.35 0.33 14.15
N ILE A 624 11.09 -0.30 15.05
CA ILE A 624 11.74 0.37 16.20
C ILE A 624 13.19 0.74 15.82
N GLY A 625 13.69 1.85 16.35
CA GLY A 625 15.06 2.29 16.16
C GLY A 625 15.32 2.87 14.77
N SER A 626 14.63 3.95 14.42
CA SER A 626 14.66 4.58 13.09
C SER A 626 16.07 4.86 12.55
N ASP A 627 17.00 5.31 13.40
CA ASP A 627 18.36 5.72 13.00
C ASP A 627 19.43 4.67 13.38
N THR A 628 19.04 3.46 13.73
CA THR A 628 19.95 2.41 14.18
C THR A 628 20.33 1.49 13.02
N PRO A 629 21.63 1.20 12.80
CA PRO A 629 22.07 0.17 11.86
C PRO A 629 21.52 -1.19 12.23
N TYR A 630 21.15 -1.99 11.22
CA TYR A 630 20.46 -3.26 11.48
C TYR A 630 20.86 -4.39 10.52
N HIS A 631 20.53 -5.62 10.95
CA HIS A 631 20.54 -6.84 10.15
C HIS A 631 19.13 -7.44 10.13
N ALA A 632 18.53 -7.58 8.97
CA ALA A 632 17.24 -8.25 8.77
C ALA A 632 17.40 -9.72 8.36
N TYR A 633 18.57 -10.07 7.84
CA TYR A 633 18.95 -11.42 7.48
C TYR A 633 20.22 -11.84 8.20
N PHE A 634 20.26 -13.12 8.55
CA PHE A 634 21.37 -13.78 9.26
C PHE A 634 21.83 -14.99 8.45
N LYS A 635 23.12 -15.30 8.49
CA LYS A 635 23.62 -16.56 7.94
C LYS A 635 23.55 -17.66 8.98
N ARG A 636 23.15 -18.84 8.55
CA ARG A 636 23.09 -20.02 9.39
C ARG A 636 24.41 -20.79 9.33
N SER A 637 24.81 -21.35 10.46
CA SER A 637 25.94 -22.26 10.57
C SER A 637 25.59 -23.46 11.42
N GLU A 638 25.05 -24.50 10.82
CA GLU A 638 24.85 -25.81 11.45
C GLU A 638 25.73 -26.84 10.73
N PRO A 639 27.01 -26.95 11.08
CA PRO A 639 27.94 -27.84 10.40
C PRO A 639 27.65 -29.34 10.65
N VAL A 640 26.96 -29.65 11.74
CA VAL A 640 26.58 -31.02 12.11
C VAL A 640 25.09 -31.13 12.42
N ILE A 641 24.55 -32.32 12.24
CA ILE A 641 23.19 -32.63 12.61
C ILE A 641 23.17 -32.85 14.16
N ALA A 642 22.54 -31.89 14.85
CA ALA A 642 22.34 -31.93 16.28
C ALA A 642 20.87 -31.65 16.63
N PHE A 643 20.38 -32.19 17.73
CA PHE A 643 19.05 -32.04 18.27
C PHE A 643 19.14 -31.61 19.72
N GLY A 644 18.84 -30.37 20.02
CA GLY A 644 19.15 -29.78 21.30
C GLY A 644 20.67 -29.85 21.57
N THR A 645 21.05 -30.35 22.74
CA THR A 645 22.44 -30.54 23.12
C THR A 645 23.07 -31.84 22.57
N THR A 646 22.29 -32.69 21.89
CA THR A 646 22.74 -34.00 21.40
C THR A 646 23.27 -33.88 19.96
N ASP A 647 24.57 -34.01 19.80
CA ASP A 647 25.30 -34.00 18.54
C ASP A 647 25.41 -35.42 17.96
N SER A 648 25.03 -35.59 16.68
CA SER A 648 25.18 -36.87 15.99
C SER A 648 26.60 -37.11 15.45
N GLY A 649 27.44 -36.08 15.38
CA GLY A 649 28.73 -36.06 14.67
C GLY A 649 28.63 -36.34 13.17
N VAL A 650 27.43 -36.17 12.56
CA VAL A 650 27.20 -36.35 11.15
C VAL A 650 27.11 -34.96 10.50
N PRO A 651 27.87 -34.68 9.43
CA PRO A 651 27.80 -33.41 8.75
C PRO A 651 26.37 -33.11 8.23
N ASN A 652 25.90 -31.88 8.47
CA ASN A 652 24.60 -31.39 7.94
C ASN A 652 24.76 -30.93 6.49
N ARG A 653 24.94 -31.90 5.59
CA ARG A 653 25.18 -31.66 4.14
C ARG A 653 23.96 -31.02 3.48
N VAL A 654 24.22 -30.35 2.38
CA VAL A 654 23.17 -29.84 1.48
C VAL A 654 22.76 -30.97 0.53
N GLY A 655 21.48 -31.23 0.44
CA GLY A 655 20.92 -32.20 -0.53
C GLY A 655 20.80 -31.60 -1.94
N PRO A 656 20.37 -32.42 -2.92
CA PRO A 656 20.20 -31.99 -4.31
C PRO A 656 19.22 -30.85 -4.52
N ASP A 657 18.28 -30.70 -3.59
CA ASP A 657 17.25 -29.64 -3.57
C ASP A 657 17.77 -28.32 -2.92
N GLY A 658 19.08 -28.23 -2.61
CA GLY A 658 19.69 -27.07 -1.95
C GLY A 658 19.41 -27.00 -0.44
N ARG A 659 18.75 -27.98 0.17
CA ARG A 659 18.35 -28.01 1.58
C ARG A 659 19.18 -28.99 2.38
N THR A 660 19.41 -28.65 3.63
CA THR A 660 20.07 -29.58 4.55
C THR A 660 19.08 -30.57 5.18
N PHE A 661 19.63 -31.62 5.83
CA PHE A 661 18.82 -32.54 6.63
C PHE A 661 17.98 -31.81 7.69
N LEU A 662 18.60 -30.87 8.42
CA LEU A 662 17.90 -30.10 9.45
C LEU A 662 16.84 -29.18 8.87
N ASP A 663 17.04 -28.56 7.69
CA ASP A 663 16.02 -27.78 7.01
C ASP A 663 14.77 -28.62 6.73
N THR A 664 14.98 -29.77 6.12
CA THR A 664 13.88 -30.68 5.73
C THR A 664 13.16 -31.26 6.93
N LEU A 665 13.89 -31.50 8.03
CA LEU A 665 13.30 -32.00 9.27
C LEU A 665 12.43 -30.96 9.94
N TRP A 666 12.97 -29.75 10.17
CA TRP A 666 12.32 -28.73 10.98
C TRP A 666 11.13 -28.05 10.25
N ASP A 667 11.05 -28.16 8.94
CA ASP A 667 9.85 -27.78 8.20
C ASP A 667 8.63 -28.66 8.50
N GLN A 668 8.84 -29.84 9.05
CA GLN A 668 7.75 -30.74 9.47
C GLN A 668 7.24 -30.46 10.90
N ALA A 669 7.85 -29.49 11.60
CA ALA A 669 7.33 -29.05 12.90
C ALA A 669 5.97 -28.31 12.74
N PRO A 670 5.10 -28.33 13.75
CA PRO A 670 5.32 -28.87 15.11
C PRO A 670 5.16 -30.39 15.20
N PHE A 671 6.00 -30.99 16.04
CA PHE A 671 5.88 -32.42 16.38
C PHE A 671 4.96 -32.62 17.59
N GLN A 672 4.06 -33.60 17.50
CA GLN A 672 3.09 -33.88 18.58
C GLN A 672 3.77 -34.25 19.93
N ASN A 673 4.87 -34.99 19.85
CA ASN A 673 5.68 -35.44 20.96
C ASN A 673 7.04 -35.96 20.45
N HIS A 674 7.96 -36.32 21.37
CA HIS A 674 9.28 -36.83 21.03
C HIS A 674 9.22 -38.10 20.15
N ALA A 675 8.27 -39.01 20.39
CA ALA A 675 8.12 -40.22 19.56
C ALA A 675 7.72 -39.87 18.11
N HIS A 676 6.91 -38.84 17.92
CA HIS A 676 6.58 -38.32 16.55
C HIS A 676 7.82 -37.72 15.88
N PHE A 677 8.60 -36.91 16.61
CA PHE A 677 9.86 -36.36 16.13
C PHE A 677 10.84 -37.46 15.68
N VAL A 678 11.09 -38.46 16.55
CA VAL A 678 12.00 -39.59 16.23
C VAL A 678 11.54 -40.37 15.00
N ARG A 679 10.22 -40.61 14.85
CA ARG A 679 9.69 -41.28 13.65
C ARG A 679 9.97 -40.47 12.39
N THR A 680 9.80 -39.13 12.44
CA THR A 680 10.07 -38.23 11.33
C THR A 680 11.54 -38.24 10.96
N VAL A 681 12.46 -38.12 11.96
CA VAL A 681 13.90 -38.25 11.75
C VAL A 681 14.24 -39.57 11.06
N ARG A 682 13.70 -40.68 11.57
CA ARG A 682 13.93 -42.01 11.01
C ARG A 682 13.46 -42.13 9.54
N THR A 683 12.31 -41.59 9.23
CA THR A 683 11.80 -41.58 7.84
C THR A 683 12.69 -40.76 6.91
N LEU A 684 13.09 -39.58 7.34
CA LEU A 684 13.98 -38.70 6.56
C LEU A 684 15.40 -39.31 6.42
N ALA A 685 15.95 -39.87 7.51
CA ALA A 685 17.26 -40.49 7.47
C ALA A 685 17.31 -41.71 6.53
N ARG A 686 16.23 -42.53 6.49
CA ARG A 686 16.08 -43.61 5.50
C ARG A 686 16.08 -43.12 4.07
N ARG A 687 15.37 -42.01 3.79
CA ARG A 687 15.36 -41.40 2.48
C ARG A 687 16.77 -40.95 2.09
N TRP A 688 17.46 -40.25 2.97
CA TRP A 688 18.83 -39.78 2.74
C TRP A 688 19.83 -40.93 2.56
N LEU A 689 19.64 -42.07 3.24
CA LEU A 689 20.39 -43.29 3.01
C LEU A 689 20.12 -43.89 1.61
N SER A 690 18.87 -43.93 1.18
CA SER A 690 18.49 -44.45 -0.13
C SER A 690 18.91 -43.55 -1.31
N GLU A 691 19.18 -42.29 -1.03
CA GLU A 691 19.68 -41.29 -1.99
C GLU A 691 21.21 -41.10 -1.93
N ASP A 692 21.93 -42.02 -1.22
CA ASP A 692 23.38 -42.00 -1.00
C ASP A 692 23.92 -40.71 -0.34
N LEU A 693 23.05 -39.95 0.32
CA LEU A 693 23.41 -38.75 1.07
C LEU A 693 23.93 -39.09 2.49
N PHE A 694 23.58 -40.25 3.00
CA PHE A 694 24.11 -40.85 4.24
C PHE A 694 24.72 -42.21 3.96
N THR A 695 25.82 -42.50 4.67
CA THR A 695 26.27 -43.87 4.89
C THR A 695 25.38 -44.56 5.93
N ARG A 696 25.44 -45.91 6.01
CA ARG A 696 24.70 -46.66 7.01
C ARG A 696 25.09 -46.21 8.45
N THR A 697 26.37 -45.97 8.69
CA THR A 697 26.86 -45.50 9.97
C THR A 697 26.34 -44.13 10.34
N GLU A 698 26.29 -43.20 9.37
CA GLU A 698 25.74 -41.87 9.59
C GLU A 698 24.23 -41.91 9.87
N HIS A 699 23.48 -42.71 9.09
CA HIS A 699 22.06 -42.96 9.33
C HIS A 699 21.80 -43.42 10.78
N ASP A 700 22.56 -44.41 11.24
CA ASP A 700 22.36 -44.99 12.59
C ASP A 700 22.72 -43.95 13.69
N ARG A 701 23.78 -43.17 13.51
CA ARG A 701 24.20 -42.08 14.41
C ARG A 701 23.13 -40.98 14.52
N VAL A 702 22.55 -40.55 13.39
CA VAL A 702 21.48 -39.53 13.38
C VAL A 702 20.24 -40.06 14.12
N ILE A 703 19.84 -41.32 13.91
CA ILE A 703 18.71 -41.92 14.63
C ILE A 703 18.99 -42.02 16.13
N LYS A 704 20.21 -42.44 16.48
CA LYS A 704 20.63 -42.52 17.89
C LYS A 704 20.53 -41.13 18.54
N ALA A 705 21.12 -40.11 17.91
CA ALA A 705 21.05 -38.73 18.43
C ALA A 705 19.61 -38.25 18.62
N ALA A 706 18.70 -38.59 17.69
CA ALA A 706 17.29 -38.23 17.83
C ALA A 706 16.57 -38.92 18.97
N ASN A 707 16.92 -40.19 19.26
CA ASN A 707 16.38 -40.92 20.43
C ASN A 707 16.88 -40.33 21.74
N ASP A 708 18.15 -39.93 21.79
CA ASP A 708 18.82 -39.43 23.00
C ASP A 708 18.55 -37.95 23.27
N ALA A 709 17.96 -37.24 22.32
CA ALA A 709 17.71 -35.81 22.39
C ALA A 709 16.63 -35.46 23.44
N ASP A 710 16.96 -34.54 24.34
CA ASP A 710 16.00 -33.94 25.28
C ASP A 710 15.45 -32.62 24.67
N LEU A 711 14.40 -32.75 23.84
CA LEU A 711 13.74 -31.61 23.20
C LEU A 711 12.50 -31.19 23.99
N ARG A 712 12.47 -29.94 24.39
CA ARG A 712 11.29 -29.35 25.06
C ARG A 712 10.07 -29.34 24.12
N ARG A 713 8.90 -29.31 24.75
CA ARG A 713 7.61 -29.29 24.03
C ARG A 713 7.15 -27.89 23.67
#